data_9c5a7884d18bf229157bc9ef66f11141
#
_entry.id   9c5a7884d18bf229157bc9ef66f11141
#
_cell.length_a   1.000
_cell.length_b   1.000
_cell.length_c   1.000
_cell.angle_alpha   90.00
_cell.angle_beta   90.00
_cell.angle_gamma   90.00
#
_symmetry.space_group_name_H-M   'P 1'
#
loop_
_entity.id
_entity.type
_entity.pdbx_description
1 polymer ?
#
loop_
_entity_poly.entity_id
_entity_poly.type
_entity_poly.pdbx_seq_one_letter_code
_entity_poly.pdbx_strand_id
1 'polypeptide(L)'
;MSLDERNRYNIKDRYVEDAGRVFLTGVQALARLPIQQLRADRSRGLNTAALLAGYPGSPLAGLNFEIENAKRLVPDLPIVHRPLLNEEHGATAVMGSQLAAEQPDCEFDGIAGFWYGKAPGLDRASDALRHAVFTGTSRLGGAVAIVGDDPAAKSSTLPSSSDATLFDLHMPILYPGDVEEVLTLGMHAISLSRITGAWTALKIVDAVADGSGTLDLGSTVIEPIVPDLEIEGVKYEHHPDAKLLPPNNLALERDLRVVRSELVRRYTVANKLNPVIVNPYDPWIGLIASGFTYHELRHALHSIGLRTLDDIEKAGIRLLHLQLPVPFDPQNIRNFSEGLDEILVIEEKNPTAEWLVKDALYGSANQPRVLGKTRPDGQPLMPSHGILDADAIVQGLFDRLSLRVRDRLVEPRRKNKQRELIPLDVTRSPYFCSGCPHNSSTKVPEDSLIGAGIGCHTMVLLMDDNQVGNIAGVTAMGNEGMQWVGIEPFVERNHFIQNIGDGTYFHSGQLAIASAVAANSNITFKLLYNGTIAMTGGQDPKGGLGVIEITQIMLAQGVEQIIITTEDPSRYQATNFPKEVSVWTRERIIEAQESLAEISGVTVLIHDQACAAQLRRTRKRGQSEKPDFRVLINNRICEACGDCGTVSNCLSVQSQQTEFGPKAYIDQDSCNFDASCLKGDCPSFISVKTTPDQQQNIPANDDWVFQDIPAPKQKISNDNVDIRMAGIGGTGVVTAAQILATAAMLSDFEVRGLDQTGLSQKAGPVISDIRLTRSNPRPSNLLMKQSADLILGFDLLVAVSDRTLEVLRPGHTIIVASDSETPTGSMVGSPYASFPDAKQLIDRAAGLTNEESNFLVDAKFLCKEL
;
A
#
# COMPACT_ATOMS: atom_id res chain seq x y z
N MET A 1 -3.63 -1.64 -31.54
CA MET A 1 -2.23 -1.28 -31.93
C MET A 1 -1.85 -2.04 -33.19
N SER A 2 -1.24 -1.37 -34.18
CA SER A 2 -0.66 -2.03 -35.36
C SER A 2 0.53 -2.91 -34.97
N LEU A 3 0.94 -3.85 -35.83
CA LEU A 3 2.13 -4.69 -35.59
C LEU A 3 3.40 -3.86 -35.36
N ASP A 4 3.51 -2.74 -36.08
CA ASP A 4 4.65 -1.82 -35.94
C ASP A 4 4.65 -1.07 -34.62
N GLU A 5 3.49 -0.65 -34.12
CA GLU A 5 3.36 -0.03 -32.80
C GLU A 5 3.66 -1.02 -31.67
N ARG A 6 3.21 -2.27 -31.79
CA ARG A 6 3.52 -3.33 -30.82
C ARG A 6 5.01 -3.61 -30.72
N ASN A 7 5.70 -3.67 -31.87
CA ASN A 7 7.15 -3.93 -31.93
C ASN A 7 7.99 -2.76 -31.42
N ARG A 8 7.44 -1.53 -31.39
CA ARG A 8 8.12 -0.33 -30.92
C ARG A 8 7.83 0.00 -29.46
N TYR A 9 6.76 -0.58 -28.86
CA TYR A 9 6.39 -0.29 -27.50
C TYR A 9 7.53 -0.56 -26.53
N ASN A 10 7.83 0.42 -25.69
CA ASN A 10 8.81 0.32 -24.64
C ASN A 10 8.12 0.64 -23.28
N ILE A 11 8.46 -0.08 -22.24
CA ILE A 11 7.92 0.14 -20.90
C ILE A 11 8.19 1.56 -20.36
N LYS A 12 9.19 2.28 -20.91
CA LYS A 12 9.51 3.68 -20.59
C LYS A 12 8.53 4.67 -21.21
N ASP A 13 7.78 4.28 -22.25
CA ASP A 13 6.86 5.13 -23.00
C ASP A 13 5.81 5.75 -22.06
N ARG A 14 5.46 5.04 -20.99
CA ARG A 14 4.59 5.55 -19.92
C ARG A 14 5.04 6.89 -19.30
N TYR A 15 6.33 7.24 -19.41
CA TYR A 15 6.89 8.50 -18.88
C TYR A 15 7.44 9.40 -19.99
N VAL A 16 7.87 8.83 -21.10
CA VAL A 16 8.55 9.55 -22.17
C VAL A 16 7.57 10.09 -23.19
N GLU A 17 6.54 9.31 -23.55
CA GLU A 17 5.57 9.68 -24.58
C GLU A 17 4.43 10.55 -24.02
N ASP A 18 3.85 11.39 -24.91
CA ASP A 18 2.70 12.26 -24.60
C ASP A 18 1.37 11.71 -25.08
N ALA A 19 1.39 10.73 -25.94
CA ALA A 19 0.21 10.09 -26.52
C ALA A 19 0.46 8.59 -26.72
N GLY A 20 -0.62 7.85 -26.96
CA GLY A 20 -0.59 6.42 -27.21
C GLY A 20 -0.98 5.59 -25.99
N ARG A 21 -1.19 4.31 -26.26
CA ARG A 21 -1.70 3.37 -25.29
C ARG A 21 -0.59 2.81 -24.39
N VAL A 22 -0.78 2.91 -23.08
CA VAL A 22 0.18 2.45 -22.07
C VAL A 22 -0.52 1.62 -20.99
N PHE A 23 0.29 0.84 -20.27
CA PHE A 23 -0.13 0.17 -19.04
C PHE A 23 0.58 0.82 -17.84
N LEU A 24 -0.20 1.30 -16.86
CA LEU A 24 0.27 1.99 -15.67
C LEU A 24 -0.32 1.36 -14.41
N THR A 25 0.44 1.41 -13.32
CA THR A 25 -0.11 1.28 -11.96
C THR A 25 -0.53 2.66 -11.45
N GLY A 26 -1.37 2.71 -10.40
CA GLY A 26 -1.78 3.97 -9.78
C GLY A 26 -0.59 4.80 -9.27
N VAL A 27 0.39 4.14 -8.65
CA VAL A 27 1.64 4.79 -8.21
C VAL A 27 2.44 5.35 -9.41
N GLN A 28 2.45 4.65 -10.54
CA GLN A 28 3.11 5.14 -11.77
C GLN A 28 2.36 6.33 -12.38
N ALA A 29 1.04 6.34 -12.33
CA ALA A 29 0.25 7.49 -12.75
C ALA A 29 0.53 8.72 -11.88
N LEU A 30 0.63 8.55 -10.56
CA LEU A 30 1.02 9.62 -9.64
C LEU A 30 2.42 10.17 -9.94
N ALA A 31 3.39 9.31 -10.27
CA ALA A 31 4.73 9.73 -10.66
C ALA A 31 4.76 10.44 -12.03
N ARG A 32 3.83 10.11 -12.94
CA ARG A 32 3.66 10.78 -14.23
C ARG A 32 3.01 12.15 -14.12
N LEU A 33 2.15 12.38 -13.13
CA LEU A 33 1.36 13.60 -13.00
C LEU A 33 2.18 14.90 -13.09
N PRO A 34 3.30 15.08 -12.37
CA PRO A 34 4.15 16.27 -12.52
C PRO A 34 4.77 16.39 -13.93
N ILE A 35 5.10 15.29 -14.59
CA ILE A 35 5.60 15.28 -15.97
C ILE A 35 4.55 15.84 -16.92
N GLN A 36 3.33 15.34 -16.82
CA GLN A 36 2.20 15.76 -17.66
C GLN A 36 1.87 17.24 -17.44
N GLN A 37 1.89 17.70 -16.18
CA GLN A 37 1.66 19.12 -15.86
C GLN A 37 2.72 20.02 -16.47
N LEU A 38 4.00 19.72 -16.30
CA LEU A 38 5.09 20.55 -16.83
C LEU A 38 5.10 20.58 -18.37
N ARG A 39 4.73 19.47 -19.03
CA ARG A 39 4.57 19.44 -20.49
C ARG A 39 3.39 20.30 -20.95
N ALA A 40 2.25 20.21 -20.27
CA ALA A 40 1.11 21.07 -20.54
C ALA A 40 1.43 22.56 -20.32
N ASP A 41 2.22 22.90 -19.30
CA ASP A 41 2.67 24.27 -19.07
C ASP A 41 3.61 24.75 -20.18
N ARG A 42 4.60 23.96 -20.57
CA ARG A 42 5.52 24.28 -21.67
C ARG A 42 4.77 24.50 -22.99
N SER A 43 3.75 23.69 -23.28
CA SER A 43 2.94 23.86 -24.50
C SER A 43 2.18 25.20 -24.50
N ARG A 44 1.93 25.79 -23.33
CA ARG A 44 1.32 27.11 -23.14
C ARG A 44 2.35 28.24 -23.01
N GLY A 45 3.64 27.95 -23.14
CA GLY A 45 4.74 28.92 -23.03
C GLY A 45 5.13 29.29 -21.62
N LEU A 46 4.73 28.51 -20.60
CA LEU A 46 5.07 28.74 -19.21
C LEU A 46 6.36 27.99 -18.81
N ASN A 47 7.21 28.65 -18.04
CA ASN A 47 8.42 28.08 -17.45
C ASN A 47 8.15 27.70 -15.98
N THR A 48 7.52 26.55 -15.74
CA THR A 48 7.19 26.07 -14.40
C THR A 48 8.09 24.92 -13.97
N ALA A 49 8.18 24.71 -12.65
CA ALA A 49 8.85 23.58 -12.02
C ALA A 49 7.88 22.75 -11.16
N ALA A 50 8.31 21.58 -10.70
CA ALA A 50 7.54 20.78 -9.76
C ALA A 50 8.38 20.42 -8.54
N LEU A 51 7.78 20.52 -7.33
CA LEU A 51 8.32 19.99 -6.07
C LEU A 51 7.42 18.88 -5.54
N LEU A 52 8.02 17.71 -5.28
CA LEU A 52 7.35 16.62 -4.57
C LEU A 52 8.05 16.43 -3.22
N ALA A 53 7.31 16.56 -2.12
CA ALA A 53 7.83 16.40 -0.75
C ALA A 53 6.79 15.71 0.14
N GLY A 54 7.27 14.84 1.04
CA GLY A 54 6.41 14.07 1.93
C GLY A 54 7.16 12.92 2.58
N TYR A 55 6.42 11.92 3.05
CA TYR A 55 6.99 10.72 3.67
C TYR A 55 6.35 9.45 3.09
N PRO A 56 7.16 8.41 2.76
CA PRO A 56 6.64 7.20 2.15
C PRO A 56 5.88 6.33 3.15
N GLY A 57 4.68 5.91 2.78
CA GLY A 57 3.86 4.99 3.55
C GLY A 57 2.83 4.30 2.65
N SER A 58 2.52 3.01 2.92
CA SER A 58 1.53 2.29 2.12
C SER A 58 0.12 2.91 2.29
N PRO A 59 -0.65 3.13 1.18
CA PRO A 59 -0.45 2.58 -0.16
C PRO A 59 0.54 3.35 -1.06
N LEU A 60 1.10 4.48 -0.62
CA LEU A 60 2.02 5.30 -1.43
C LEU A 60 3.51 4.94 -1.25
N ALA A 61 3.83 3.79 -0.65
CA ALA A 61 5.19 3.40 -0.30
C ALA A 61 6.14 3.32 -1.51
N GLY A 62 5.64 2.89 -2.67
CA GLY A 62 6.40 2.79 -3.93
C GLY A 62 6.64 4.11 -4.64
N LEU A 63 5.92 5.18 -4.27
CA LEU A 63 5.92 6.45 -4.99
C LEU A 63 7.30 7.11 -5.06
N ASN A 64 8.08 7.06 -3.98
CA ASN A 64 9.44 7.61 -3.96
C ASN A 64 10.34 6.99 -5.03
N PHE A 65 10.28 5.68 -5.20
CA PHE A 65 11.07 4.97 -6.20
C PHE A 65 10.61 5.31 -7.62
N GLU A 66 9.30 5.35 -7.83
CA GLU A 66 8.74 5.66 -9.15
C GLU A 66 9.00 7.11 -9.57
N ILE A 67 8.94 8.08 -8.66
CA ILE A 67 9.32 9.47 -8.94
C ILE A 67 10.80 9.54 -9.39
N GLU A 68 11.70 8.88 -8.66
CA GLU A 68 13.13 8.89 -9.02
C GLU A 68 13.40 8.16 -10.35
N ASN A 69 12.65 7.09 -10.65
CA ASN A 69 12.75 6.41 -11.93
C ASN A 69 12.23 7.28 -13.07
N ALA A 70 11.08 7.91 -12.88
CA ALA A 70 10.48 8.80 -13.87
C ALA A 70 11.36 10.01 -14.19
N LYS A 71 11.91 10.69 -13.17
CA LYS A 71 12.84 11.83 -13.33
C LYS A 71 14.05 11.49 -14.21
N ARG A 72 14.64 10.29 -14.03
CA ARG A 72 15.80 9.87 -14.84
C ARG A 72 15.48 9.75 -16.33
N LEU A 73 14.21 9.49 -16.66
CA LEU A 73 13.76 9.33 -18.04
C LEU A 73 13.40 10.66 -18.71
N VAL A 74 13.17 11.72 -17.93
CA VAL A 74 12.81 13.06 -18.40
C VAL A 74 13.71 14.15 -17.75
N PRO A 75 15.03 14.09 -17.94
CA PRO A 75 15.99 14.96 -17.25
C PRO A 75 15.86 16.45 -17.65
N ASP A 76 15.17 16.75 -18.72
CA ASP A 76 14.88 18.10 -19.19
C ASP A 76 13.75 18.81 -18.44
N LEU A 77 12.98 18.08 -17.62
CA LEU A 77 11.91 18.64 -16.81
C LEU A 77 12.42 18.99 -15.41
N PRO A 78 12.16 20.23 -14.90
CA PRO A 78 12.63 20.67 -13.60
C PRO A 78 11.77 20.09 -12.47
N ILE A 79 11.92 18.78 -12.21
CA ILE A 79 11.23 18.06 -11.14
C ILE A 79 12.19 17.87 -9.98
N VAL A 80 11.85 18.46 -8.83
CA VAL A 80 12.58 18.33 -7.57
C VAL A 80 11.82 17.35 -6.67
N HIS A 81 12.48 16.27 -6.24
CA HIS A 81 11.94 15.34 -5.28
C HIS A 81 12.75 15.39 -3.98
N ARG A 82 12.07 15.76 -2.89
CA ARG A 82 12.67 15.93 -1.56
C ARG A 82 11.85 15.16 -0.50
N PRO A 83 12.00 13.84 -0.36
CA PRO A 83 11.48 13.14 0.81
C PRO A 83 12.14 13.71 2.07
N LEU A 84 11.34 14.03 3.08
CA LEU A 84 11.80 14.66 4.31
C LEU A 84 11.71 13.69 5.49
N LEU A 85 12.07 14.15 6.70
CA LEU A 85 12.08 13.29 7.89
C LEU A 85 10.67 12.79 8.23
N ASN A 86 9.66 13.64 8.07
CA ASN A 86 8.27 13.32 8.34
C ASN A 86 7.32 14.13 7.44
N GLU A 87 6.04 13.85 7.59
CA GLU A 87 4.96 14.44 6.79
C GLU A 87 4.77 15.94 7.04
N GLU A 88 4.98 16.42 8.29
CA GLU A 88 4.86 17.83 8.68
C GLU A 88 5.89 18.70 7.94
N HIS A 89 7.14 18.23 7.92
CA HIS A 89 8.21 18.91 7.19
C HIS A 89 7.92 18.92 5.68
N GLY A 90 7.34 17.82 5.15
CA GLY A 90 6.91 17.76 3.76
C GLY A 90 5.86 18.81 3.43
N ALA A 91 4.84 18.96 4.27
CA ALA A 91 3.78 19.96 4.09
C ALA A 91 4.32 21.40 4.10
N THR A 92 5.19 21.69 5.05
CA THR A 92 5.82 23.03 5.16
C THR A 92 6.75 23.31 3.98
N ALA A 93 7.47 22.31 3.46
CA ALA A 93 8.33 22.47 2.27
C ALA A 93 7.50 22.76 1.02
N VAL A 94 6.36 22.10 0.83
CA VAL A 94 5.46 22.38 -0.30
C VAL A 94 4.81 23.76 -0.14
N MET A 95 4.42 24.17 1.07
CA MET A 95 4.00 25.55 1.34
C MET A 95 5.09 26.56 0.93
N GLY A 96 6.34 26.28 1.29
CA GLY A 96 7.50 27.12 0.90
C GLY A 96 7.66 27.25 -0.62
N SER A 97 7.36 26.18 -1.39
CA SER A 97 7.41 26.24 -2.85
C SER A 97 6.39 27.22 -3.45
N GLN A 98 5.25 27.42 -2.78
CA GLN A 98 4.26 28.40 -3.22
C GLN A 98 4.71 29.85 -2.96
N LEU A 99 5.47 30.06 -1.89
CA LEU A 99 6.06 31.37 -1.57
C LEU A 99 7.26 31.70 -2.48
N ALA A 100 7.87 30.71 -3.11
CA ALA A 100 9.05 30.91 -3.96
C ALA A 100 8.74 31.79 -5.17
N ALA A 101 7.57 31.67 -5.80
CA ALA A 101 7.16 32.49 -6.93
C ALA A 101 6.98 34.00 -6.58
N GLU A 102 6.85 34.33 -5.31
CA GLU A 102 6.76 35.72 -4.82
C GLU A 102 8.17 36.33 -4.58
N GLN A 103 9.23 35.55 -4.71
CA GLN A 103 10.60 36.04 -4.56
C GLN A 103 11.09 36.66 -5.86
N PRO A 104 11.77 37.82 -5.80
CA PRO A 104 12.22 38.54 -7.00
C PRO A 104 13.32 37.81 -7.80
N ASP A 105 13.95 36.81 -7.21
CA ASP A 105 15.00 35.98 -7.79
C ASP A 105 14.52 34.55 -8.17
N CYS A 106 13.22 34.31 -8.18
CA CYS A 106 12.68 33.05 -8.64
C CYS A 106 12.89 32.86 -10.15
N GLU A 107 13.46 31.73 -10.54
CA GLU A 107 13.76 31.42 -11.96
C GLU A 107 12.53 30.87 -12.72
N PHE A 108 11.46 30.54 -12.03
CA PHE A 108 10.25 29.91 -12.59
C PHE A 108 9.02 30.78 -12.42
N ASP A 109 8.10 30.70 -13.37
CA ASP A 109 6.80 31.40 -13.32
C ASP A 109 5.92 30.87 -12.17
N GLY A 110 6.13 29.62 -11.74
CA GLY A 110 5.45 28.97 -10.66
C GLY A 110 5.96 27.55 -10.39
N ILE A 111 5.66 27.03 -9.19
CA ILE A 111 6.11 25.70 -8.79
C ILE A 111 4.88 24.88 -8.41
N ALA A 112 4.59 23.83 -9.21
CA ALA A 112 3.55 22.85 -8.86
C ALA A 112 4.03 22.01 -7.67
N GLY A 113 3.39 22.18 -6.52
CA GLY A 113 3.74 21.52 -5.27
C GLY A 113 2.90 20.27 -5.05
N PHE A 114 3.55 19.14 -4.73
CA PHE A 114 2.89 17.89 -4.39
C PHE A 114 3.37 17.40 -3.01
N TRP A 115 2.48 17.47 -2.04
CA TRP A 115 2.68 16.77 -0.77
C TRP A 115 2.16 15.35 -0.90
N TYR A 116 2.81 14.36 -0.26
CA TYR A 116 2.31 13.00 -0.19
C TYR A 116 2.51 12.40 1.19
N GLY A 117 1.46 11.72 1.65
CA GLY A 117 1.43 10.97 2.90
C GLY A 117 0.24 10.04 2.96
N LYS A 118 0.31 9.00 3.79
CA LYS A 118 -0.86 8.16 4.08
C LYS A 118 -1.77 8.83 5.13
N ALA A 119 -2.99 8.29 5.36
CA ALA A 119 -3.94 8.88 6.30
C ALA A 119 -3.35 9.20 7.69
N PRO A 120 -2.62 8.30 8.40
CA PRO A 120 -1.94 8.68 9.65
C PRO A 120 -0.90 9.80 9.49
N GLY A 121 -0.31 9.94 8.31
CA GLY A 121 0.59 11.07 8.00
C GLY A 121 -0.18 12.38 7.79
N LEU A 122 -1.38 12.32 7.21
CA LEU A 122 -2.30 13.46 7.14
C LEU A 122 -2.70 13.92 8.54
N ASP A 123 -3.10 12.99 9.42
CA ASP A 123 -3.49 13.29 10.79
C ASP A 123 -2.34 13.98 11.53
N ARG A 124 -1.11 13.48 11.38
CA ARG A 124 0.09 14.04 11.96
C ARG A 124 0.42 15.43 11.42
N ALA A 125 0.32 15.63 10.11
CA ALA A 125 0.67 16.88 9.44
C ALA A 125 -0.47 17.92 9.44
N SER A 126 -1.61 17.65 10.07
CA SER A 126 -2.82 18.49 9.99
C SER A 126 -2.57 19.94 10.38
N ASP A 127 -1.76 20.21 11.41
CA ASP A 127 -1.43 21.59 11.79
C ASP A 127 -0.59 22.30 10.71
N ALA A 128 0.45 21.64 10.19
CA ALA A 128 1.27 22.19 9.12
C ALA A 128 0.48 22.42 7.83
N LEU A 129 -0.42 21.48 7.49
CA LEU A 129 -1.32 21.61 6.33
C LEU A 129 -2.33 22.74 6.55
N ARG A 130 -2.85 22.93 7.76
CA ARG A 130 -3.75 24.05 8.07
C ARG A 130 -3.07 25.40 7.85
N HIS A 131 -1.82 25.55 8.28
CA HIS A 131 -1.01 26.74 8.00
C HIS A 131 -0.82 26.93 6.49
N ALA A 132 -0.53 25.87 5.75
CA ALA A 132 -0.36 25.90 4.31
C ALA A 132 -1.64 26.28 3.55
N VAL A 133 -2.80 25.76 3.99
CA VAL A 133 -4.12 26.07 3.41
C VAL A 133 -4.47 27.55 3.62
N PHE A 134 -4.24 28.09 4.80
CA PHE A 134 -4.45 29.51 5.06
C PHE A 134 -3.52 30.39 4.21
N THR A 135 -2.24 30.02 4.10
CA THR A 135 -1.27 30.73 3.26
C THR A 135 -1.72 30.77 1.80
N GLY A 136 -2.33 29.71 1.29
CA GLY A 136 -2.75 29.61 -0.10
C GLY A 136 -1.62 29.20 -1.07
N THR A 137 -1.86 29.40 -2.37
CA THR A 137 -0.96 28.95 -3.45
C THR A 137 -0.64 30.08 -4.42
N SER A 138 0.45 29.96 -5.16
CA SER A 138 0.81 30.87 -6.25
C SER A 138 -0.03 30.60 -7.51
N ARG A 139 -0.29 31.65 -8.30
CA ARG A 139 -1.17 31.61 -9.49
C ARG A 139 -0.75 30.58 -10.55
N LEU A 140 0.54 30.41 -10.77
CA LEU A 140 1.09 29.47 -11.76
C LEU A 140 1.76 28.25 -11.11
N GLY A 141 1.74 28.16 -9.78
CA GLY A 141 2.24 27.02 -8.99
C GLY A 141 1.16 25.98 -8.76
N GLY A 142 0.36 26.22 -7.74
CA GLY A 142 -0.64 25.30 -7.22
C GLY A 142 -0.07 24.24 -6.27
N ALA A 143 -0.89 23.74 -5.35
CA ALA A 143 -0.50 22.73 -4.39
C ALA A 143 -1.54 21.61 -4.26
N VAL A 144 -1.09 20.36 -4.32
CA VAL A 144 -1.90 19.14 -4.24
C VAL A 144 -1.39 18.26 -3.11
N ALA A 145 -2.27 17.89 -2.18
CA ALA A 145 -2.01 16.87 -1.17
C ALA A 145 -2.44 15.50 -1.70
N ILE A 146 -1.49 14.63 -1.99
CA ILE A 146 -1.75 13.23 -2.37
C ILE A 146 -1.88 12.41 -1.09
N VAL A 147 -3.12 12.00 -0.77
CA VAL A 147 -3.45 11.34 0.49
C VAL A 147 -3.78 9.87 0.25
N GLY A 148 -2.99 8.98 0.84
CA GLY A 148 -3.17 7.53 0.70
C GLY A 148 -4.05 6.94 1.80
N ASP A 149 -5.20 6.38 1.43
CA ASP A 149 -6.12 5.68 2.32
C ASP A 149 -6.02 4.16 2.18
N ASP A 150 -6.17 3.46 3.31
CA ASP A 150 -6.22 2.00 3.39
C ASP A 150 -7.49 1.55 4.15
N PRO A 151 -8.66 1.53 3.48
CA PRO A 151 -9.93 1.25 4.14
C PRO A 151 -10.00 -0.15 4.76
N ALA A 152 -9.25 -1.12 4.24
CA ALA A 152 -9.21 -2.49 4.73
C ALA A 152 -8.06 -2.76 5.72
N ALA A 153 -7.22 -1.77 6.00
CA ALA A 153 -6.00 -1.91 6.82
C ALA A 153 -5.08 -3.06 6.35
N LYS A 154 -4.94 -3.24 5.03
CA LYS A 154 -4.06 -4.28 4.46
C LYS A 154 -2.59 -4.08 4.79
N SER A 155 -2.18 -2.81 4.92
CA SER A 155 -0.79 -2.40 5.16
C SER A 155 -0.68 -1.33 6.25
N SER A 156 -1.76 -0.96 6.87
CA SER A 156 -1.83 0.05 7.93
C SER A 156 -2.26 -0.59 9.24
N THR A 157 -1.86 -0.02 10.36
CA THR A 157 -2.26 -0.49 11.68
C THR A 157 -3.75 -0.27 11.95
N LEU A 158 -4.33 0.75 11.33
CA LEU A 158 -5.75 1.10 11.46
C LEU A 158 -6.38 1.30 10.08
N PRO A 159 -7.66 0.90 9.90
CA PRO A 159 -8.43 1.26 8.72
C PRO A 159 -8.62 2.77 8.64
N SER A 160 -8.51 3.36 7.46
CA SER A 160 -8.56 4.81 7.27
C SER A 160 -9.59 5.29 6.26
N SER A 161 -10.03 6.54 6.44
CA SER A 161 -10.78 7.36 5.50
C SER A 161 -10.50 8.82 5.83
N SER A 162 -9.85 9.53 4.92
CA SER A 162 -9.35 10.90 5.15
C SER A 162 -10.38 12.00 4.88
N ASP A 163 -11.59 11.65 4.41
CA ASP A 163 -12.60 12.64 3.97
C ASP A 163 -12.94 13.67 5.05
N ALA A 164 -13.15 13.24 6.30
CA ALA A 164 -13.53 14.14 7.40
C ALA A 164 -12.38 15.08 7.78
N THR A 165 -11.14 14.61 7.83
CA THR A 165 -9.96 15.43 8.11
C THR A 165 -9.74 16.47 7.00
N LEU A 166 -9.85 16.06 5.74
CA LEU A 166 -9.70 16.95 4.58
C LEU A 166 -10.83 17.99 4.53
N PHE A 167 -12.07 17.59 4.87
CA PHE A 167 -13.20 18.52 5.00
C PHE A 167 -12.93 19.59 6.06
N ASP A 168 -12.44 19.21 7.24
CA ASP A 168 -12.10 20.15 8.31
C ASP A 168 -10.92 21.07 7.95
N LEU A 169 -9.97 20.56 7.16
CA LEU A 169 -8.87 21.36 6.61
C LEU A 169 -9.29 22.30 5.48
N HIS A 170 -10.53 22.26 5.03
CA HIS A 170 -11.04 23.02 3.86
C HIS A 170 -10.27 22.75 2.56
N MET A 171 -9.80 21.53 2.37
CA MET A 171 -9.21 21.10 1.11
C MET A 171 -10.27 20.47 0.19
N PRO A 172 -10.48 21.02 -1.03
CA PRO A 172 -11.29 20.34 -2.04
C PRO A 172 -10.73 18.94 -2.32
N ILE A 173 -11.59 17.92 -2.26
CA ILE A 173 -11.21 16.52 -2.45
C ILE A 173 -11.53 16.09 -3.85
N LEU A 174 -10.52 15.75 -4.66
CA LEU A 174 -10.67 15.02 -5.90
C LEU A 174 -10.40 13.53 -5.61
N TYR A 175 -11.33 12.67 -6.01
CA TYR A 175 -11.26 11.25 -5.65
C TYR A 175 -11.30 10.36 -6.91
N PRO A 176 -10.12 10.01 -7.47
CA PRO A 176 -10.05 9.08 -8.60
C PRO A 176 -10.41 7.65 -8.17
N GLY A 177 -11.10 6.94 -9.04
CA GLY A 177 -11.48 5.55 -8.83
C GLY A 177 -10.65 4.55 -9.64
N ASP A 178 -9.89 5.03 -10.63
CA ASP A 178 -8.98 4.22 -11.43
C ASP A 178 -7.74 5.01 -11.89
N VAL A 179 -6.88 4.35 -12.66
CA VAL A 179 -5.58 4.90 -13.07
C VAL A 179 -5.71 6.08 -14.05
N GLU A 180 -6.72 6.07 -14.91
CA GLU A 180 -7.00 7.18 -15.86
C GLU A 180 -7.48 8.42 -15.10
N GLU A 181 -8.37 8.22 -14.12
CA GLU A 181 -8.85 9.30 -13.27
C GLU A 181 -7.75 9.88 -12.36
N VAL A 182 -6.72 9.10 -11.99
CA VAL A 182 -5.54 9.65 -11.28
C VAL A 182 -4.88 10.77 -12.08
N LEU A 183 -4.73 10.60 -13.39
CA LEU A 183 -4.14 11.62 -14.25
C LEU A 183 -5.12 12.78 -14.52
N THR A 184 -6.34 12.48 -14.93
CA THR A 184 -7.32 13.53 -15.30
C THR A 184 -7.71 14.39 -14.09
N LEU A 185 -8.08 13.77 -12.96
CA LEU A 185 -8.43 14.50 -11.73
C LEU A 185 -7.21 15.14 -11.08
N GLY A 186 -6.02 14.51 -11.20
CA GLY A 186 -4.77 15.12 -10.75
C GLY A 186 -4.44 16.42 -11.49
N MET A 187 -4.64 16.46 -12.81
CA MET A 187 -4.50 17.69 -13.61
C MET A 187 -5.56 18.73 -13.22
N HIS A 188 -6.79 18.30 -12.95
CA HIS A 188 -7.82 19.20 -12.42
C HIS A 188 -7.47 19.74 -11.03
N ALA A 189 -6.86 18.92 -10.16
CA ALA A 189 -6.43 19.36 -8.82
C ALA A 189 -5.44 20.52 -8.89
N ILE A 190 -4.43 20.42 -9.77
CA ILE A 190 -3.45 21.49 -9.97
C ILE A 190 -4.13 22.73 -10.55
N SER A 191 -4.96 22.56 -11.59
CA SER A 191 -5.66 23.66 -12.26
C SER A 191 -6.62 24.39 -11.31
N LEU A 192 -7.38 23.63 -10.51
CA LEU A 192 -8.26 24.16 -9.47
C LEU A 192 -7.47 24.99 -8.45
N SER A 193 -6.34 24.46 -7.97
CA SER A 193 -5.46 25.15 -7.03
C SER A 193 -4.94 26.49 -7.59
N ARG A 194 -4.48 26.49 -8.84
CA ARG A 194 -3.97 27.68 -9.55
C ARG A 194 -5.05 28.76 -9.75
N ILE A 195 -6.28 28.35 -10.03
CA ILE A 195 -7.39 29.29 -10.33
C ILE A 195 -7.96 29.87 -9.04
N THR A 196 -8.03 29.08 -7.97
CA THR A 196 -8.74 29.46 -6.76
C THR A 196 -7.83 29.87 -5.59
N GLY A 197 -6.54 29.60 -5.65
CA GLY A 197 -5.62 29.78 -4.53
C GLY A 197 -5.75 28.74 -3.41
N ALA A 198 -6.61 27.73 -3.56
CA ALA A 198 -6.81 26.69 -2.57
C ALA A 198 -5.76 25.57 -2.71
N TRP A 199 -5.31 25.01 -1.61
CA TRP A 199 -4.72 23.67 -1.62
C TRP A 199 -5.82 22.66 -1.95
N THR A 200 -5.51 21.68 -2.77
CA THR A 200 -6.42 20.60 -3.15
C THR A 200 -5.91 19.26 -2.63
N ALA A 201 -6.81 18.32 -2.43
CA ALA A 201 -6.46 16.95 -2.07
C ALA A 201 -6.78 15.98 -3.22
N LEU A 202 -5.86 15.07 -3.52
CA LEU A 202 -6.07 13.92 -4.37
C LEU A 202 -6.10 12.68 -3.48
N LYS A 203 -7.31 12.16 -3.21
CA LYS A 203 -7.51 11.01 -2.35
C LYS A 203 -7.26 9.72 -3.12
N ILE A 204 -6.31 8.91 -2.67
CA ILE A 204 -5.90 7.67 -3.32
C ILE A 204 -6.10 6.49 -2.37
N VAL A 205 -7.06 5.63 -2.66
CA VAL A 205 -7.23 4.39 -1.89
C VAL A 205 -6.25 3.30 -2.36
N ASP A 206 -5.99 2.31 -1.51
CA ASP A 206 -5.07 1.19 -1.80
C ASP A 206 -5.43 0.47 -3.11
N ALA A 207 -6.73 0.26 -3.39
CA ALA A 207 -7.19 -0.37 -4.62
C ALA A 207 -6.90 0.45 -5.89
N VAL A 208 -6.68 1.77 -5.77
CA VAL A 208 -6.26 2.64 -6.87
C VAL A 208 -4.74 2.72 -6.95
N ALA A 209 -4.04 2.89 -5.83
CA ALA A 209 -2.57 2.96 -5.78
C ALA A 209 -1.90 1.68 -6.28
N ASP A 210 -2.36 0.53 -5.76
CA ASP A 210 -1.92 -0.82 -6.13
C ASP A 210 -2.67 -1.36 -7.37
N GLY A 211 -3.67 -0.61 -7.83
CA GLY A 211 -4.41 -0.87 -9.06
C GLY A 211 -3.57 -0.60 -10.30
N SER A 212 -3.95 -1.19 -11.41
CA SER A 212 -3.32 -0.97 -12.70
C SER A 212 -4.34 -1.00 -13.83
N GLY A 213 -4.01 -0.36 -14.94
CA GLY A 213 -4.89 -0.33 -16.09
C GLY A 213 -4.21 0.12 -17.36
N THR A 214 -4.84 -0.23 -18.49
CA THR A 214 -4.54 0.35 -19.79
C THR A 214 -5.25 1.68 -19.94
N LEU A 215 -4.59 2.65 -20.53
CA LEU A 215 -5.17 3.94 -20.88
C LEU A 215 -4.48 4.53 -22.11
N ASP A 216 -5.13 5.49 -22.75
CA ASP A 216 -4.52 6.33 -23.78
C ASP A 216 -4.04 7.64 -23.13
N LEU A 217 -2.76 7.95 -23.26
CA LEU A 217 -2.18 9.16 -22.68
C LEU A 217 -2.81 10.45 -23.24
N GLY A 218 -3.21 10.44 -24.51
CA GLY A 218 -3.88 11.59 -25.13
C GLY A 218 -5.23 11.92 -24.49
N SER A 219 -5.96 10.91 -24.01
CA SER A 219 -7.27 11.10 -23.33
C SER A 219 -7.14 11.74 -21.94
N THR A 220 -5.95 11.71 -21.34
CA THR A 220 -5.72 12.26 -20.00
C THR A 220 -5.32 13.74 -19.99
N VAL A 221 -5.10 14.34 -21.15
CA VAL A 221 -4.82 15.77 -21.29
C VAL A 221 -6.13 16.55 -21.15
N ILE A 222 -6.16 17.51 -20.21
CA ILE A 222 -7.33 18.34 -19.96
C ILE A 222 -7.14 19.79 -20.44
N GLU A 223 -8.22 20.40 -20.85
CA GLU A 223 -8.34 21.84 -21.12
C GLU A 223 -9.27 22.45 -20.06
N PRO A 224 -8.74 22.93 -18.91
CA PRO A 224 -9.58 23.40 -17.81
C PRO A 224 -10.30 24.69 -18.19
N ILE A 225 -11.60 24.73 -17.94
CA ILE A 225 -12.43 25.93 -18.13
C ILE A 225 -12.27 26.82 -16.92
N VAL A 226 -11.79 28.04 -17.13
CA VAL A 226 -11.70 29.07 -16.08
C VAL A 226 -13.10 29.67 -15.85
N PRO A 227 -13.68 29.54 -14.64
CA PRO A 227 -14.97 30.13 -14.34
C PRO A 227 -14.88 31.65 -14.22
N ASP A 228 -16.03 32.29 -14.03
CA ASP A 228 -16.04 33.68 -13.62
C ASP A 228 -15.41 33.85 -12.23
N LEU A 229 -14.37 34.71 -12.17
CA LEU A 229 -13.58 34.99 -10.99
C LEU A 229 -14.03 36.25 -10.25
N GLU A 230 -15.14 36.90 -10.65
CA GLU A 230 -15.67 38.07 -9.97
C GLU A 230 -16.45 37.66 -8.72
N ILE A 231 -16.00 38.11 -7.56
CA ILE A 231 -16.66 37.91 -6.27
C ILE A 231 -17.02 39.29 -5.69
N GLU A 232 -18.29 39.50 -5.38
CA GLU A 232 -18.81 40.77 -4.83
C GLU A 232 -18.40 42.00 -5.70
N GLY A 233 -18.36 41.86 -7.03
CA GLY A 233 -18.00 42.94 -7.96
C GLY A 233 -16.49 43.18 -8.10
N VAL A 234 -15.63 42.32 -7.52
CA VAL A 234 -14.18 42.45 -7.58
C VAL A 234 -13.60 41.19 -8.25
N LYS A 235 -12.76 41.40 -9.27
CA LYS A 235 -12.04 40.30 -9.89
C LYS A 235 -11.01 39.74 -8.89
N TYR A 236 -11.13 38.45 -8.62
CA TYR A 236 -10.25 37.79 -7.66
C TYR A 236 -8.87 37.53 -8.27
N GLU A 237 -7.85 37.95 -7.53
CA GLU A 237 -6.46 37.60 -7.77
C GLU A 237 -5.86 37.19 -6.42
N HIS A 238 -5.21 36.04 -6.38
CA HIS A 238 -4.64 35.52 -5.13
C HIS A 238 -3.12 35.49 -5.18
N HIS A 239 -2.54 35.67 -4.01
CA HIS A 239 -1.12 35.49 -3.73
C HIS A 239 -0.98 34.73 -2.41
N PRO A 240 -0.01 33.85 -2.26
CA PRO A 240 0.22 33.17 -0.99
C PRO A 240 0.74 34.16 0.05
N ASP A 241 0.14 34.13 1.25
CA ASP A 241 0.56 35.00 2.37
C ASP A 241 0.72 34.16 3.65
N ALA A 242 1.95 34.04 4.13
CA ALA A 242 2.30 33.30 5.34
C ALA A 242 2.37 34.17 6.61
N LYS A 243 1.90 35.41 6.55
CA LYS A 243 1.85 36.32 7.72
C LYS A 243 0.60 36.03 8.57
N LEU A 244 0.61 34.92 9.27
CA LEU A 244 -0.55 34.36 9.97
C LEU A 244 -0.78 34.94 11.35
N LEU A 245 -0.81 36.28 11.47
CA LEU A 245 -1.13 37.02 12.71
C LEU A 245 -2.28 37.99 12.47
N PRO A 246 -3.07 38.30 13.53
CA PRO A 246 -4.11 39.32 13.43
C PRO A 246 -3.58 40.68 12.98
N PRO A 247 -4.33 41.41 12.13
CA PRO A 247 -5.65 41.08 11.59
C PRO A 247 -5.61 40.20 10.32
N ASN A 248 -4.43 39.91 9.76
CA ASN A 248 -4.26 39.28 8.47
C ASN A 248 -4.84 37.87 8.43
N ASN A 249 -4.64 37.07 9.49
CA ASN A 249 -5.15 35.69 9.54
C ASN A 249 -6.70 35.66 9.47
N LEU A 250 -7.42 36.65 9.98
CA LEU A 250 -8.88 36.75 9.86
C LEU A 250 -9.32 37.12 8.44
N ALA A 251 -8.51 37.92 7.73
CA ALA A 251 -8.74 38.22 6.32
C ALA A 251 -8.53 36.96 5.45
N LEU A 252 -7.48 36.21 5.75
CA LEU A 252 -7.20 34.92 5.08
C LEU A 252 -8.26 33.86 5.38
N GLU A 253 -8.83 33.85 6.60
CA GLU A 253 -9.95 32.97 6.92
C GLU A 253 -11.18 33.31 6.08
N ARG A 254 -11.54 34.61 5.94
CA ARG A 254 -12.65 35.00 5.04
C ARG A 254 -12.36 34.62 3.60
N ASP A 255 -11.14 34.85 3.13
CA ASP A 255 -10.73 34.46 1.78
C ASP A 255 -10.91 32.97 1.55
N LEU A 256 -10.40 32.13 2.47
CA LEU A 256 -10.51 30.68 2.40
C LEU A 256 -11.97 30.20 2.41
N ARG A 257 -12.76 30.65 3.40
CA ARG A 257 -14.10 30.12 3.66
C ARG A 257 -15.19 30.66 2.73
N VAL A 258 -15.01 31.88 2.24
CA VAL A 258 -16.02 32.56 1.43
C VAL A 258 -15.59 32.62 -0.04
N VAL A 259 -14.39 33.13 -0.32
CA VAL A 259 -13.97 33.43 -1.67
C VAL A 259 -13.48 32.16 -2.40
N ARG A 260 -12.45 31.52 -1.85
CA ARG A 260 -11.87 30.30 -2.48
C ARG A 260 -12.89 29.18 -2.56
N SER A 261 -13.70 28.97 -1.52
CA SER A 261 -14.78 27.97 -1.53
C SER A 261 -15.80 28.19 -2.65
N GLU A 262 -16.22 29.44 -2.88
CA GLU A 262 -17.13 29.78 -3.98
C GLU A 262 -16.48 29.58 -5.35
N LEU A 263 -15.20 29.93 -5.50
CA LEU A 263 -14.48 29.71 -6.74
C LEU A 263 -14.27 28.21 -7.03
N VAL A 264 -14.03 27.40 -6.00
CA VAL A 264 -13.99 25.92 -6.12
C VAL A 264 -15.33 25.40 -6.64
N ARG A 265 -16.43 25.85 -6.06
CA ARG A 265 -17.77 25.48 -6.52
C ARG A 265 -17.99 25.85 -7.99
N ARG A 266 -17.65 27.08 -8.40
CA ARG A 266 -17.77 27.55 -9.80
C ARG A 266 -16.89 26.75 -10.75
N TYR A 267 -15.66 26.43 -10.36
CA TYR A 267 -14.75 25.59 -11.14
C TYR A 267 -15.34 24.18 -11.35
N THR A 268 -15.88 23.59 -10.29
CA THR A 268 -16.49 22.25 -10.33
C THR A 268 -17.66 22.20 -11.34
N VAL A 269 -18.50 23.21 -11.32
CA VAL A 269 -19.65 23.34 -12.26
C VAL A 269 -19.17 23.55 -13.70
N ALA A 270 -18.24 24.49 -13.91
CA ALA A 270 -17.74 24.82 -15.25
C ALA A 270 -17.03 23.62 -15.91
N ASN A 271 -16.31 22.83 -15.14
CA ASN A 271 -15.57 21.66 -15.62
C ASN A 271 -16.33 20.33 -15.48
N LYS A 272 -17.58 20.37 -15.04
CA LYS A 272 -18.47 19.20 -14.91
C LYS A 272 -17.86 18.04 -14.12
N LEU A 273 -17.18 18.35 -13.02
CA LEU A 273 -16.48 17.34 -12.22
C LEU A 273 -17.40 16.39 -11.42
N ASN A 274 -18.70 16.69 -11.35
CA ASN A 274 -19.69 15.82 -10.74
C ASN A 274 -20.82 15.53 -11.75
N PRO A 275 -20.55 14.71 -12.79
CA PRO A 275 -21.49 14.49 -13.87
C PRO A 275 -22.62 13.55 -13.46
N VAL A 276 -23.83 13.85 -13.91
CA VAL A 276 -24.94 12.88 -13.96
C VAL A 276 -24.71 11.96 -15.16
N ILE A 277 -24.31 10.72 -14.89
CA ILE A 277 -23.93 9.74 -15.91
C ILE A 277 -25.14 9.13 -16.60
N VAL A 278 -26.22 8.90 -15.83
CA VAL A 278 -27.50 8.38 -16.34
C VAL A 278 -28.62 9.27 -15.83
N ASN A 279 -29.50 9.71 -16.74
CA ASN A 279 -30.62 10.58 -16.39
C ASN A 279 -31.89 10.14 -17.13
N PRO A 280 -32.62 9.15 -16.62
CA PRO A 280 -33.82 8.62 -17.24
C PRO A 280 -34.95 9.67 -17.27
N TYR A 281 -35.91 9.49 -18.21
CA TYR A 281 -37.06 10.35 -18.32
C TYR A 281 -38.02 10.29 -17.10
N ASP A 282 -38.16 9.10 -16.54
CA ASP A 282 -39.00 8.86 -15.35
C ASP A 282 -38.16 8.18 -14.24
N PRO A 283 -37.33 8.96 -13.52
CA PRO A 283 -36.48 8.45 -12.49
C PRO A 283 -37.23 8.31 -11.18
N TRP A 284 -36.93 7.25 -10.40
CA TRP A 284 -37.51 7.06 -9.08
C TRP A 284 -36.46 6.98 -7.95
N ILE A 285 -35.24 6.57 -8.30
CA ILE A 285 -34.12 6.47 -7.34
C ILE A 285 -32.88 7.13 -7.94
N GLY A 286 -32.18 7.89 -7.12
CA GLY A 286 -30.85 8.41 -7.41
C GLY A 286 -29.78 7.59 -6.71
N LEU A 287 -28.73 7.21 -7.43
CA LEU A 287 -27.53 6.61 -6.85
C LEU A 287 -26.38 7.60 -6.93
N ILE A 288 -25.72 7.84 -5.79
CA ILE A 288 -24.59 8.75 -5.66
C ILE A 288 -23.40 7.96 -5.13
N ALA A 289 -22.27 8.03 -5.82
CA ALA A 289 -21.01 7.46 -5.32
C ALA A 289 -19.80 8.26 -5.84
N SER A 290 -18.65 8.12 -5.19
CA SER A 290 -17.43 8.84 -5.51
C SER A 290 -16.26 7.90 -5.75
N GLY A 291 -15.36 8.28 -6.65
CA GLY A 291 -14.08 7.63 -6.88
C GLY A 291 -14.19 6.10 -7.00
N PHE A 292 -13.37 5.39 -6.23
CA PHE A 292 -13.36 3.93 -6.25
C PHE A 292 -14.73 3.31 -5.94
N THR A 293 -15.50 3.88 -5.01
CA THR A 293 -16.84 3.34 -4.68
C THR A 293 -17.84 3.51 -5.81
N TYR A 294 -17.64 4.49 -6.71
CA TYR A 294 -18.45 4.58 -7.93
C TYR A 294 -18.21 3.40 -8.88
N HIS A 295 -16.96 3.00 -9.07
CA HIS A 295 -16.61 1.84 -9.90
C HIS A 295 -17.14 0.54 -9.28
N GLU A 296 -17.08 0.41 -7.96
CA GLU A 296 -17.65 -0.73 -7.24
C GLU A 296 -19.18 -0.78 -7.31
N LEU A 297 -19.85 0.37 -7.22
CA LEU A 297 -21.29 0.47 -7.47
C LEU A 297 -21.64 0.00 -8.90
N ARG A 298 -20.91 0.44 -9.91
CA ARG A 298 -21.08 0.00 -11.29
C ARG A 298 -20.86 -1.51 -11.44
N HIS A 299 -19.91 -2.07 -10.71
CA HIS A 299 -19.65 -3.49 -10.68
C HIS A 299 -20.79 -4.28 -10.00
N ALA A 300 -21.30 -3.78 -8.89
CA ALA A 300 -22.47 -4.35 -8.21
C ALA A 300 -23.72 -4.33 -9.11
N LEU A 301 -24.03 -3.20 -9.78
CA LEU A 301 -25.12 -3.08 -10.74
C LEU A 301 -24.98 -4.10 -11.88
N HIS A 302 -23.77 -4.22 -12.45
CA HIS A 302 -23.48 -5.21 -13.50
C HIS A 302 -23.76 -6.65 -13.02
N SER A 303 -23.42 -6.98 -11.79
CA SER A 303 -23.58 -8.32 -11.23
C SER A 303 -25.04 -8.74 -11.03
N ILE A 304 -25.93 -7.78 -10.80
CA ILE A 304 -27.37 -7.99 -10.64
C ILE A 304 -28.16 -7.81 -11.93
N GLY A 305 -27.49 -7.72 -13.10
CA GLY A 305 -28.14 -7.71 -14.41
C GLY A 305 -28.21 -6.35 -15.10
N LEU A 306 -27.90 -5.25 -14.41
CA LEU A 306 -27.85 -3.90 -15.00
C LEU A 306 -26.45 -3.63 -15.56
N ARG A 307 -26.18 -4.20 -16.75
CA ARG A 307 -24.82 -4.31 -17.29
C ARG A 307 -24.35 -3.07 -18.04
N THR A 308 -25.28 -2.37 -18.70
CA THR A 308 -25.02 -1.18 -19.51
C THR A 308 -25.64 0.06 -18.88
N LEU A 309 -25.27 1.25 -19.37
CA LEU A 309 -25.92 2.49 -18.95
C LEU A 309 -27.40 2.50 -19.37
N ASP A 310 -27.72 1.92 -20.52
CA ASP A 310 -29.09 1.77 -21.04
C ASP A 310 -29.94 0.85 -20.12
N ASP A 311 -29.37 -0.22 -19.55
CA ASP A 311 -30.07 -1.06 -18.57
C ASP A 311 -30.40 -0.26 -17.31
N ILE A 312 -29.49 0.58 -16.84
CA ILE A 312 -29.65 1.44 -15.66
C ILE A 312 -30.74 2.50 -15.94
N GLU A 313 -30.68 3.12 -17.12
CA GLU A 313 -31.68 4.11 -17.56
C GLU A 313 -33.08 3.48 -17.61
N LYS A 314 -33.22 2.33 -18.27
CA LYS A 314 -34.51 1.58 -18.35
C LYS A 314 -35.04 1.11 -17.00
N ALA A 315 -34.17 1.01 -15.99
CA ALA A 315 -34.57 0.72 -14.61
C ALA A 315 -35.07 1.97 -13.84
N GLY A 316 -35.07 3.15 -14.45
CA GLY A 316 -35.48 4.41 -13.83
C GLY A 316 -34.47 4.89 -12.78
N ILE A 317 -33.19 4.53 -12.91
CA ILE A 317 -32.13 4.87 -11.97
C ILE A 317 -31.37 6.08 -12.52
N ARG A 318 -31.35 7.17 -11.76
CA ARG A 318 -30.46 8.31 -12.02
C ARG A 318 -29.13 8.06 -11.32
N LEU A 319 -28.00 8.26 -12.02
CA LEU A 319 -26.67 7.93 -11.51
C LEU A 319 -25.76 9.17 -11.54
N LEU A 320 -25.24 9.56 -10.38
CA LEU A 320 -24.30 10.67 -10.19
C LEU A 320 -22.92 10.14 -9.78
N HIS A 321 -21.88 10.56 -10.50
CA HIS A 321 -20.49 10.32 -10.13
C HIS A 321 -19.89 11.56 -9.48
N LEU A 322 -19.60 11.51 -8.18
CA LEU A 322 -18.91 12.59 -7.49
C LEU A 322 -17.40 12.43 -7.65
N GLN A 323 -16.81 13.12 -8.60
CA GLN A 323 -15.35 13.19 -8.79
C GLN A 323 -14.70 14.20 -7.85
N LEU A 324 -15.49 15.21 -7.42
CA LEU A 324 -15.13 16.15 -6.36
C LEU A 324 -16.24 16.11 -5.28
N PRO A 325 -16.15 15.16 -4.33
CA PRO A 325 -17.18 14.99 -3.30
C PRO A 325 -17.23 16.11 -2.26
N VAL A 326 -16.14 16.88 -2.08
CA VAL A 326 -16.05 17.97 -1.09
C VAL A 326 -15.22 19.13 -1.66
N PRO A 327 -15.77 20.37 -1.62
CA PRO A 327 -17.19 20.70 -1.52
C PRO A 327 -17.89 20.41 -2.87
N PHE A 328 -19.15 20.02 -2.84
CA PHE A 328 -19.95 19.98 -4.04
C PHE A 328 -20.93 21.16 -4.13
N ASP A 329 -21.46 21.40 -5.33
CA ASP A 329 -22.48 22.43 -5.54
C ASP A 329 -23.84 21.94 -5.03
N PRO A 330 -24.43 22.57 -4.01
CA PRO A 330 -25.76 22.21 -3.51
C PRO A 330 -26.84 22.27 -4.58
N GLN A 331 -26.71 23.18 -5.56
CA GLN A 331 -27.70 23.31 -6.64
C GLN A 331 -27.65 22.10 -7.57
N ASN A 332 -26.47 21.52 -7.83
CA ASN A 332 -26.35 20.28 -8.60
C ASN A 332 -27.09 19.13 -7.92
N ILE A 333 -27.00 19.02 -6.59
CA ILE A 333 -27.73 18.00 -5.82
C ILE A 333 -29.25 18.25 -5.85
N ARG A 334 -29.71 19.49 -5.74
CA ARG A 334 -31.14 19.82 -5.87
C ARG A 334 -31.67 19.47 -7.25
N ASN A 335 -30.98 19.82 -8.33
CA ASN A 335 -31.33 19.46 -9.70
C ASN A 335 -31.31 17.92 -9.88
N PHE A 336 -30.32 17.23 -9.32
CA PHE A 336 -30.24 15.77 -9.35
C PHE A 336 -31.43 15.13 -8.61
N SER A 337 -31.94 15.76 -7.57
CA SER A 337 -33.03 15.21 -6.74
C SER A 337 -34.42 15.32 -7.39
N GLU A 338 -34.58 16.13 -8.43
CA GLU A 338 -35.89 16.39 -9.05
C GLU A 338 -36.54 15.11 -9.56
N GLY A 339 -37.81 14.86 -9.13
CA GLY A 339 -38.58 13.68 -9.52
C GLY A 339 -38.15 12.38 -8.85
N LEU A 340 -37.17 12.38 -7.94
CA LEU A 340 -36.77 11.19 -7.21
C LEU A 340 -37.62 10.99 -5.93
N ASP A 341 -37.94 9.74 -5.63
CA ASP A 341 -38.52 9.34 -4.33
C ASP A 341 -37.43 9.09 -3.29
N GLU A 342 -36.28 8.63 -3.74
CA GLU A 342 -35.19 8.19 -2.89
C GLU A 342 -33.82 8.47 -3.51
N ILE A 343 -32.83 8.77 -2.65
CA ILE A 343 -31.41 8.87 -3.02
C ILE A 343 -30.65 7.88 -2.13
N LEU A 344 -29.84 7.04 -2.73
CA LEU A 344 -28.90 6.16 -2.03
C LEU A 344 -27.47 6.66 -2.25
N VAL A 345 -26.81 7.08 -1.16
CA VAL A 345 -25.42 7.51 -1.16
C VAL A 345 -24.54 6.33 -0.77
N ILE A 346 -23.52 6.04 -1.58
CA ILE A 346 -22.60 4.91 -1.41
C ILE A 346 -21.21 5.47 -1.23
N GLU A 347 -20.70 5.41 0.00
CA GLU A 347 -19.41 5.97 0.38
C GLU A 347 -18.72 5.13 1.48
N GLU A 348 -17.39 5.21 1.55
CA GLU A 348 -16.57 4.52 2.55
C GLU A 348 -16.78 5.09 3.96
N LYS A 349 -16.73 4.24 4.97
CA LYS A 349 -16.70 4.56 6.42
C LYS A 349 -17.73 5.61 6.87
N ASN A 350 -17.32 6.86 6.85
CA ASN A 350 -18.09 7.98 7.38
C ASN A 350 -19.14 8.48 6.38
N PRO A 351 -20.34 8.88 6.83
CA PRO A 351 -21.41 9.38 5.95
C PRO A 351 -21.22 10.86 5.59
N THR A 352 -20.03 11.24 5.10
CA THR A 352 -19.69 12.65 4.80
C THR A 352 -20.51 13.19 3.64
N ALA A 353 -20.53 12.47 2.50
CA ALA A 353 -21.32 12.88 1.34
C ALA A 353 -22.83 12.75 1.64
N GLU A 354 -23.25 11.73 2.39
CA GLU A 354 -24.64 11.57 2.82
C GLU A 354 -25.13 12.77 3.63
N TRP A 355 -24.31 13.26 4.58
CA TRP A 355 -24.64 14.46 5.36
C TRP A 355 -24.74 15.71 4.49
N LEU A 356 -23.80 15.92 3.59
CA LEU A 356 -23.80 17.05 2.68
C LEU A 356 -24.99 17.02 1.71
N VAL A 357 -25.40 15.85 1.22
CA VAL A 357 -26.59 15.67 0.40
C VAL A 357 -27.86 16.00 1.18
N LYS A 358 -27.96 15.55 2.43
CA LYS A 358 -29.07 15.89 3.33
C LYS A 358 -29.15 17.40 3.60
N ASP A 359 -28.01 18.03 3.88
CA ASP A 359 -27.94 19.48 4.10
C ASP A 359 -28.35 20.27 2.85
N ALA A 360 -27.87 19.88 1.68
CA ALA A 360 -28.20 20.51 0.40
C ALA A 360 -29.71 20.45 0.07
N LEU A 361 -30.40 19.41 0.52
CA LEU A 361 -31.82 19.19 0.28
C LEU A 361 -32.73 19.71 1.41
N TYR A 362 -32.19 20.03 2.57
CA TYR A 362 -32.98 20.51 3.68
C TYR A 362 -33.65 21.85 3.32
N GLY A 363 -34.96 21.92 3.51
CA GLY A 363 -35.79 23.09 3.14
C GLY A 363 -36.02 23.28 1.65
N SER A 364 -35.59 22.37 0.78
CA SER A 364 -35.95 22.39 -0.66
C SER A 364 -37.37 21.91 -0.90
N ALA A 365 -37.97 22.31 -2.04
CA ALA A 365 -39.33 21.88 -2.39
C ALA A 365 -39.45 20.38 -2.66
N ASN A 366 -38.40 19.76 -3.23
CA ASN A 366 -38.29 18.32 -3.43
C ASN A 366 -37.31 17.74 -2.43
N GLN A 367 -37.76 16.86 -1.54
CA GLN A 367 -36.96 16.23 -0.50
C GLN A 367 -37.12 14.70 -0.57
N PRO A 368 -36.46 14.03 -1.54
CA PRO A 368 -36.43 12.57 -1.55
C PRO A 368 -35.78 12.04 -0.28
N ARG A 369 -36.12 10.80 0.11
CA ARG A 369 -35.43 10.15 1.23
C ARG A 369 -33.98 9.88 0.90
N VAL A 370 -33.08 10.40 1.72
CA VAL A 370 -31.64 10.16 1.57
C VAL A 370 -31.23 9.01 2.49
N LEU A 371 -30.75 7.94 1.89
CA LEU A 371 -30.23 6.73 2.54
C LEU A 371 -28.75 6.59 2.24
N GLY A 372 -28.05 5.89 3.09
CA GLY A 372 -26.64 5.55 2.91
C GLY A 372 -26.25 4.47 3.89
N LYS A 373 -25.75 4.84 5.06
CA LYS A 373 -25.35 3.85 6.08
C LYS A 373 -26.54 3.12 6.72
N THR A 374 -27.69 3.74 6.76
CA THR A 374 -28.88 3.19 7.42
C THR A 374 -30.11 3.19 6.51
N ARG A 375 -31.02 2.25 6.76
CA ARG A 375 -32.37 2.18 6.20
C ARG A 375 -33.30 3.20 6.88
N PRO A 376 -34.53 3.44 6.34
CA PRO A 376 -35.48 4.35 6.96
C PRO A 376 -35.90 3.94 8.39
N ASP A 377 -35.83 2.64 8.71
CA ASP A 377 -36.11 2.07 10.00
C ASP A 377 -34.92 2.09 10.98
N GLY A 378 -33.81 2.71 10.57
CA GLY A 378 -32.58 2.81 11.35
C GLY A 378 -31.68 1.57 11.30
N GLN A 379 -32.09 0.51 10.61
CA GLN A 379 -31.23 -0.67 10.45
C GLN A 379 -30.06 -0.39 9.48
N PRO A 380 -28.92 -1.07 9.63
CA PRO A 380 -27.80 -0.94 8.72
C PRO A 380 -28.18 -1.23 7.26
N LEU A 381 -27.65 -0.44 6.32
CA LEU A 381 -27.83 -0.63 4.87
C LEU A 381 -26.48 -0.82 4.19
N MET A 382 -25.62 0.19 4.20
CA MET A 382 -24.24 0.08 3.70
C MET A 382 -23.24 -0.03 4.85
N PRO A 383 -22.24 -0.93 4.78
CA PRO A 383 -21.26 -1.08 5.85
C PRO A 383 -20.51 0.23 6.16
N SER A 384 -20.22 0.46 7.44
CA SER A 384 -19.34 1.54 7.92
C SER A 384 -17.94 1.03 8.31
N HIS A 385 -17.63 -0.24 8.06
CA HIS A 385 -16.37 -0.90 8.36
C HIS A 385 -15.92 -1.78 7.18
N GLY A 386 -14.66 -2.16 7.16
CA GLY A 386 -14.08 -2.91 6.04
C GLY A 386 -13.92 -2.05 4.78
N ILE A 387 -13.70 -2.67 3.65
CA ILE A 387 -13.75 -2.05 2.32
C ILE A 387 -15.17 -2.10 1.78
N LEU A 388 -15.58 -1.07 1.06
CA LEU A 388 -16.88 -1.01 0.40
C LEU A 388 -16.72 -1.44 -1.07
N ASP A 389 -16.50 -2.74 -1.28
CA ASP A 389 -16.43 -3.35 -2.59
C ASP A 389 -17.81 -3.74 -3.14
N ALA A 390 -17.86 -4.24 -4.36
CA ALA A 390 -19.11 -4.63 -5.00
C ALA A 390 -19.87 -5.73 -4.25
N ASP A 391 -19.17 -6.67 -3.60
CA ASP A 391 -19.79 -7.71 -2.77
C ASP A 391 -20.44 -7.13 -1.50
N ALA A 392 -19.86 -6.08 -0.93
CA ALA A 392 -20.42 -5.37 0.22
C ALA A 392 -21.65 -4.51 -0.16
N ILE A 393 -21.63 -3.93 -1.36
CA ILE A 393 -22.70 -3.05 -1.87
C ILE A 393 -23.91 -3.85 -2.36
N VAL A 394 -23.69 -4.97 -3.02
CA VAL A 394 -24.68 -5.64 -3.88
C VAL A 394 -25.96 -6.02 -3.17
N GLN A 395 -25.91 -6.50 -1.93
CA GLN A 395 -27.12 -6.97 -1.22
C GLN A 395 -28.01 -5.79 -0.84
N GLY A 396 -27.45 -4.73 -0.25
CA GLY A 396 -28.20 -3.53 0.11
C GLY A 396 -28.81 -2.83 -1.11
N LEU A 397 -28.05 -2.78 -2.20
CA LEU A 397 -28.47 -2.24 -3.49
C LEU A 397 -29.65 -3.07 -4.07
N PHE A 398 -29.50 -4.37 -4.13
CA PHE A 398 -30.52 -5.29 -4.63
C PHE A 398 -31.82 -5.20 -3.81
N ASP A 399 -31.73 -5.15 -2.49
CA ASP A 399 -32.88 -5.00 -1.60
C ASP A 399 -33.67 -3.71 -1.92
N ARG A 400 -32.98 -2.62 -2.24
CA ARG A 400 -33.62 -1.35 -2.58
C ARG A 400 -34.23 -1.39 -3.99
N LEU A 401 -33.47 -1.82 -4.99
CA LEU A 401 -33.92 -1.85 -6.38
C LEU A 401 -35.04 -2.86 -6.62
N SER A 402 -35.06 -3.97 -5.90
CA SER A 402 -36.09 -5.00 -6.03
C SER A 402 -37.48 -4.52 -5.62
N LEU A 403 -37.61 -3.38 -4.95
CA LEU A 403 -38.89 -2.78 -4.60
C LEU A 403 -39.70 -2.35 -5.83
N ARG A 404 -39.03 -2.01 -6.94
CA ARG A 404 -39.72 -1.54 -8.17
C ARG A 404 -39.32 -2.27 -9.46
N VAL A 405 -38.09 -2.80 -9.53
CA VAL A 405 -37.55 -3.35 -10.78
C VAL A 405 -37.09 -4.79 -10.64
N ARG A 406 -37.68 -5.53 -9.74
CA ARG A 406 -37.35 -6.94 -9.42
C ARG A 406 -37.24 -7.85 -10.64
N ASP A 407 -38.11 -7.69 -11.61
CA ASP A 407 -38.19 -8.46 -12.85
C ASP A 407 -37.02 -8.23 -13.81
N ARG A 408 -36.27 -7.14 -13.62
CA ARG A 408 -35.06 -6.81 -14.38
C ARG A 408 -33.78 -7.22 -13.69
N LEU A 409 -33.88 -7.67 -12.44
CA LEU A 409 -32.71 -7.99 -11.63
C LEU A 409 -32.44 -9.50 -11.57
N VAL A 410 -31.16 -9.82 -11.58
CA VAL A 410 -30.67 -11.16 -11.25
C VAL A 410 -30.38 -11.18 -9.75
N GLU A 411 -30.78 -12.23 -9.04
CA GLU A 411 -30.46 -12.36 -7.63
C GLU A 411 -28.94 -12.32 -7.41
N PRO A 412 -28.48 -11.56 -6.41
CA PRO A 412 -27.07 -11.62 -6.01
C PRO A 412 -26.67 -13.07 -5.73
N ARG A 413 -25.47 -13.42 -6.13
CA ARG A 413 -24.94 -14.74 -5.83
C ARG A 413 -24.93 -14.90 -4.31
N ARG A 414 -25.78 -15.78 -3.79
CA ARG A 414 -25.85 -16.05 -2.36
C ARG A 414 -24.48 -16.60 -1.95
N LYS A 415 -24.02 -16.20 -0.76
CA LYS A 415 -22.97 -16.99 -0.09
C LYS A 415 -23.39 -18.42 -0.21
N ASN A 416 -22.64 -19.27 -0.91
CA ASN A 416 -22.85 -20.70 -0.81
C ASN A 416 -23.06 -20.98 0.67
N LYS A 417 -24.13 -21.72 1.05
CA LYS A 417 -24.22 -22.25 2.43
C LYS A 417 -22.84 -22.76 2.71
N GLN A 418 -22.12 -22.10 3.60
CA GLN A 418 -20.72 -22.38 3.83
C GLN A 418 -20.63 -23.88 4.00
N ARG A 419 -20.12 -24.55 2.97
CA ARG A 419 -19.54 -25.88 3.17
C ARG A 419 -18.56 -25.60 4.29
N GLU A 420 -18.68 -26.30 5.41
CA GLU A 420 -17.67 -26.19 6.45
C GLU A 420 -16.35 -26.49 5.73
N LEU A 421 -15.62 -25.41 5.38
CA LEU A 421 -14.32 -25.55 4.73
C LEU A 421 -13.48 -26.29 5.76
N ILE A 422 -12.89 -27.41 5.36
CA ILE A 422 -11.91 -28.10 6.18
C ILE A 422 -10.88 -27.06 6.58
N PRO A 423 -10.74 -26.72 7.88
CA PRO A 423 -9.74 -25.75 8.30
C PRO A 423 -8.38 -26.14 7.76
N LEU A 424 -7.60 -25.17 7.30
CA LEU A 424 -6.19 -25.42 7.01
C LEU A 424 -5.45 -25.45 8.35
N ASP A 425 -4.83 -26.57 8.67
CA ASP A 425 -3.96 -26.69 9.85
C ASP A 425 -2.73 -25.77 9.73
N VAL A 426 -2.38 -25.42 8.49
CA VAL A 426 -1.26 -24.54 8.16
C VAL A 426 -1.74 -23.44 7.24
N THR A 427 -1.57 -22.20 7.68
CA THR A 427 -1.87 -20.99 6.89
C THR A 427 -0.59 -20.21 6.61
N ARG A 428 -0.55 -19.51 5.47
CA ARG A 428 0.57 -18.64 5.15
C ARG A 428 0.34 -17.26 5.76
N SER A 429 1.19 -16.90 6.71
CA SER A 429 1.24 -15.56 7.33
C SER A 429 2.57 -14.87 7.00
N PRO A 430 2.64 -13.53 7.06
CA PRO A 430 3.90 -12.79 6.98
C PRO A 430 4.89 -13.30 8.03
N TYR A 431 6.17 -13.37 7.66
CA TYR A 431 7.23 -13.84 8.54
C TYR A 431 8.55 -13.12 8.24
N PHE A 432 9.51 -13.19 9.16
CA PHE A 432 10.83 -12.59 8.96
C PHE A 432 11.59 -13.24 7.79
N CYS A 433 12.32 -12.42 7.03
CA CYS A 433 13.17 -12.92 5.95
C CYS A 433 14.22 -13.90 6.47
N SER A 434 14.68 -14.81 5.60
CA SER A 434 15.82 -15.68 5.92
C SER A 434 17.04 -14.85 6.31
N GLY A 435 17.66 -15.15 7.47
CA GLY A 435 18.80 -14.40 8.00
C GLY A 435 18.48 -12.96 8.42
N CYS A 436 17.21 -12.66 8.69
CA CYS A 436 16.79 -11.34 9.14
C CYS A 436 17.35 -11.02 10.54
N PRO A 437 17.87 -9.81 10.79
CA PRO A 437 18.29 -9.40 12.13
C PRO A 437 17.19 -9.55 13.18
N HIS A 438 15.94 -9.40 12.81
CA HIS A 438 14.80 -9.53 13.73
C HIS A 438 14.56 -10.96 14.22
N ASN A 439 15.11 -12.00 13.56
CA ASN A 439 15.08 -13.37 14.07
C ASN A 439 15.75 -13.52 15.44
N SER A 440 16.75 -12.69 15.72
CA SER A 440 17.45 -12.66 17.03
C SER A 440 17.09 -11.44 17.86
N SER A 441 16.96 -10.26 17.25
CA SER A 441 16.76 -9.00 17.97
C SER A 441 15.40 -8.86 18.64
N THR A 442 14.39 -9.61 18.21
CA THR A 442 13.07 -9.60 18.84
C THR A 442 12.96 -10.51 20.07
N LYS A 443 13.95 -11.36 20.32
CA LYS A 443 14.02 -12.18 21.54
C LYS A 443 14.15 -11.28 22.78
N VAL A 444 13.48 -11.66 23.87
CA VAL A 444 13.45 -10.92 25.13
C VAL A 444 13.60 -11.86 26.31
N PRO A 445 14.02 -11.39 27.50
CA PRO A 445 13.96 -12.17 28.72
C PRO A 445 12.53 -12.67 29.03
N GLU A 446 12.44 -13.80 29.75
CA GLU A 446 11.14 -14.35 30.18
C GLU A 446 10.34 -13.31 30.96
N ASP A 447 9.01 -13.38 30.85
CA ASP A 447 8.06 -12.51 31.55
C ASP A 447 8.20 -11.00 31.21
N SER A 448 8.99 -10.63 30.20
CA SER A 448 9.13 -9.23 29.81
C SER A 448 7.82 -8.68 29.21
N LEU A 449 7.45 -7.47 29.63
CA LEU A 449 6.42 -6.67 28.95
C LEU A 449 7.10 -5.84 27.87
N ILE A 450 6.59 -5.92 26.64
CA ILE A 450 7.22 -5.26 25.50
C ILE A 450 6.24 -4.41 24.70
N GLY A 451 6.74 -3.38 24.04
CA GLY A 451 6.05 -2.60 23.00
C GLY A 451 6.48 -3.05 21.60
N ALA A 452 5.51 -3.38 20.76
CA ALA A 452 5.76 -3.52 19.33
C ALA A 452 5.90 -2.11 18.73
N GLY A 453 6.89 -1.89 17.87
CA GLY A 453 7.05 -0.62 17.15
C GLY A 453 6.56 -0.72 15.71
N ILE A 454 6.57 0.40 14.99
CA ILE A 454 6.21 0.45 13.58
C ILE A 454 7.44 0.12 12.71
N GLY A 455 7.37 -0.99 11.98
CA GLY A 455 8.44 -1.50 11.11
C GLY A 455 8.33 -3.00 10.89
N CYS A 456 9.33 -3.66 10.28
CA CYS A 456 9.30 -5.12 10.09
C CYS A 456 9.15 -5.88 11.42
N HIS A 457 9.65 -5.31 12.53
CA HIS A 457 9.53 -5.87 13.88
C HIS A 457 8.08 -5.87 14.41
N THR A 458 7.14 -5.15 13.79
CA THR A 458 5.70 -5.27 14.11
C THR A 458 5.19 -6.71 13.94
N MET A 459 5.86 -7.53 13.11
CA MET A 459 5.48 -8.94 12.92
C MET A 459 5.57 -9.79 14.20
N VAL A 460 6.18 -9.30 15.28
CA VAL A 460 6.10 -9.94 16.61
C VAL A 460 4.64 -10.15 17.06
N LEU A 461 3.71 -9.31 16.62
CA LEU A 461 2.26 -9.46 16.85
C LEU A 461 1.65 -10.72 16.22
N LEU A 462 2.37 -11.39 15.33
CA LEU A 462 1.96 -12.62 14.64
C LEU A 462 2.74 -13.84 15.13
N MET A 463 3.58 -13.68 16.16
CA MET A 463 4.46 -14.71 16.70
C MET A 463 3.95 -15.18 18.07
N ASP A 464 4.47 -16.31 18.52
CA ASP A 464 4.15 -16.88 19.82
C ASP A 464 4.79 -16.06 20.97
N ASP A 465 4.02 -15.80 22.04
CA ASP A 465 4.47 -15.02 23.20
C ASP A 465 5.73 -15.60 23.84
N ASN A 466 5.91 -16.92 23.79
CA ASN A 466 7.13 -17.59 24.27
C ASN A 466 8.40 -17.17 23.51
N GLN A 467 8.26 -16.65 22.30
CA GLN A 467 9.40 -16.20 21.48
C GLN A 467 9.69 -14.71 21.64
N VAL A 468 8.66 -13.91 21.82
CA VAL A 468 8.74 -12.44 21.71
C VAL A 468 8.31 -11.68 22.97
N GLY A 469 7.89 -12.40 24.02
CA GLY A 469 7.42 -11.81 25.27
C GLY A 469 5.97 -11.35 25.25
N ASN A 470 5.53 -10.78 26.37
CA ASN A 470 4.16 -10.31 26.55
C ASN A 470 4.00 -8.92 25.89
N ILE A 471 3.20 -8.82 24.83
CA ILE A 471 3.11 -7.62 24.02
C ILE A 471 2.00 -6.70 24.51
N ALA A 472 2.36 -5.51 25.01
CA ALA A 472 1.40 -4.48 25.45
C ALA A 472 0.61 -3.85 24.26
N GLY A 473 1.17 -3.89 23.04
CA GLY A 473 0.52 -3.38 21.85
C GLY A 473 1.46 -2.62 20.92
N VAL A 474 0.86 -1.94 19.96
CA VAL A 474 1.52 -1.02 19.00
C VAL A 474 0.85 0.34 19.06
N THR A 475 1.62 1.40 18.84
CA THR A 475 1.15 2.78 18.83
C THR A 475 1.51 3.50 17.53
N ALA A 476 1.13 4.76 17.39
CA ALA A 476 1.49 5.59 16.24
C ALA A 476 3.02 5.75 16.14
N MET A 477 3.53 5.78 14.91
CA MET A 477 4.94 5.95 14.59
C MET A 477 5.52 7.20 15.26
N GLY A 478 6.58 7.01 16.06
CA GLY A 478 7.23 8.08 16.84
C GLY A 478 6.67 8.29 18.25
N ASN A 479 5.71 7.47 18.69
CA ASN A 479 5.18 7.46 20.06
C ASN A 479 5.54 6.16 20.80
N GLU A 480 6.49 5.40 20.29
CA GLU A 480 7.00 4.18 20.89
C GLU A 480 7.49 4.45 22.33
N GLY A 481 7.08 3.60 23.26
CA GLY A 481 7.40 3.75 24.68
C GLY A 481 6.45 4.65 25.49
N MET A 482 5.67 5.52 24.83
CA MET A 482 4.76 6.45 25.56
C MET A 482 3.59 5.72 26.22
N GLN A 483 3.21 4.54 25.74
CA GLN A 483 2.25 3.68 26.44
C GLN A 483 2.75 3.30 27.83
N TRP A 484 4.03 2.96 27.95
CA TRP A 484 4.62 2.62 29.23
C TRP A 484 4.66 3.80 30.21
N VAL A 485 5.04 4.98 29.74
CA VAL A 485 4.99 6.22 30.57
C VAL A 485 3.62 6.41 31.22
N GLY A 486 2.54 6.00 30.52
CA GLY A 486 1.18 6.03 31.05
C GLY A 486 0.81 4.83 31.93
N ILE A 487 1.46 3.67 31.79
CA ILE A 487 1.19 2.43 32.53
C ILE A 487 1.99 2.38 33.83
N GLU A 488 3.26 2.72 33.78
CA GLU A 488 4.24 2.60 34.85
C GLU A 488 3.76 3.08 36.23
N PRO A 489 3.10 4.24 36.38
CA PRO A 489 2.66 4.74 37.68
C PRO A 489 1.59 3.87 38.37
N PHE A 490 0.99 2.91 37.66
CA PHE A 490 -0.18 2.18 38.14
C PHE A 490 0.01 0.66 38.24
N VAL A 491 1.22 0.18 37.99
CA VAL A 491 1.55 -1.25 38.02
C VAL A 491 2.73 -1.54 38.93
N GLU A 492 2.81 -2.75 39.49
CA GLU A 492 3.93 -3.20 40.29
C GLU A 492 5.20 -3.51 39.47
N ARG A 493 5.04 -3.77 38.17
CA ARG A 493 6.14 -3.98 37.24
C ARG A 493 6.95 -2.71 37.11
N ASN A 494 8.27 -2.82 37.19
CA ASN A 494 9.17 -1.67 37.23
C ASN A 494 9.96 -1.44 35.93
N HIS A 495 9.74 -2.25 34.88
CA HIS A 495 10.50 -2.13 33.64
C HIS A 495 9.70 -2.56 32.41
N PHE A 496 10.04 -1.96 31.27
CA PHE A 496 9.43 -2.18 29.95
C PHE A 496 10.50 -2.17 28.86
N ILE A 497 10.31 -2.98 27.80
CA ILE A 497 11.19 -2.99 26.63
C ILE A 497 10.41 -2.51 25.41
N GLN A 498 10.88 -1.46 24.78
CA GLN A 498 10.25 -0.90 23.58
C GLN A 498 11.08 -1.17 22.33
N ASN A 499 10.54 -1.95 21.39
CA ASN A 499 11.15 -2.10 20.07
C ASN A 499 10.92 -0.82 19.24
N ILE A 500 11.97 -0.32 18.60
CA ILE A 500 11.94 0.84 17.71
C ILE A 500 12.88 0.61 16.52
N GLY A 501 12.42 0.79 15.28
CA GLY A 501 13.26 0.73 14.10
C GLY A 501 14.00 2.05 13.84
N ASP A 502 15.10 1.99 13.12
CA ASP A 502 15.88 3.18 12.72
C ASP A 502 15.04 4.16 11.86
N GLY A 503 14.19 3.65 10.95
CA GLY A 503 13.26 4.50 10.21
C GLY A 503 12.34 5.31 11.11
N THR A 504 11.78 4.70 12.15
CA THR A 504 10.95 5.38 13.15
C THR A 504 11.78 6.33 14.02
N TYR A 505 12.98 5.92 14.42
CA TYR A 505 13.88 6.76 15.19
C TYR A 505 14.16 8.08 14.48
N PHE A 506 14.54 8.03 13.18
CA PHE A 506 14.80 9.24 12.39
C PHE A 506 13.55 10.03 12.04
N HIS A 507 12.40 9.37 11.89
CA HIS A 507 11.12 10.05 11.62
C HIS A 507 10.72 10.97 12.78
N SER A 508 10.61 10.43 13.99
CA SER A 508 10.18 11.15 15.19
C SER A 508 10.43 10.41 16.52
N GLY A 509 10.97 9.21 16.47
CA GLY A 509 11.21 8.38 17.66
C GLY A 509 12.23 8.97 18.63
N GLN A 510 13.11 9.87 18.18
CA GLN A 510 14.00 10.64 19.05
C GLN A 510 13.24 11.45 20.11
N LEU A 511 12.07 12.01 19.72
CA LEU A 511 11.21 12.76 20.64
C LEU A 511 10.58 11.86 21.70
N ALA A 512 10.24 10.62 21.37
CA ALA A 512 9.71 9.66 22.34
C ALA A 512 10.75 9.28 23.38
N ILE A 513 12.02 9.05 22.98
CA ILE A 513 13.12 8.80 23.93
C ILE A 513 13.33 10.00 24.84
N ALA A 514 13.44 11.20 24.30
CA ALA A 514 13.57 12.43 25.08
C ALA A 514 12.38 12.64 26.04
N SER A 515 11.16 12.30 25.64
CA SER A 515 9.97 12.37 26.49
C SER A 515 10.00 11.37 27.62
N ALA A 516 10.47 10.14 27.39
CA ALA A 516 10.66 9.12 28.42
C ALA A 516 11.71 9.57 29.46
N VAL A 517 12.82 10.18 29.01
CA VAL A 517 13.82 10.79 29.90
C VAL A 517 13.20 11.90 30.74
N ALA A 518 12.45 12.82 30.12
CA ALA A 518 11.77 13.90 30.82
C ALA A 518 10.72 13.40 31.83
N ALA A 519 10.11 12.25 31.59
CA ALA A 519 9.19 11.57 32.49
C ALA A 519 9.89 10.77 33.59
N ASN A 520 11.22 10.62 33.54
CA ASN A 520 12.01 9.79 34.46
C ASN A 520 11.49 8.33 34.50
N SER A 521 11.15 7.77 33.33
CA SER A 521 10.55 6.44 33.20
C SER A 521 11.59 5.34 33.13
N ASN A 522 11.32 4.17 33.74
CA ASN A 522 12.18 3.00 33.68
C ASN A 522 11.86 2.18 32.42
N ILE A 523 12.64 2.40 31.36
CA ILE A 523 12.40 1.78 30.07
C ILE A 523 13.70 1.53 29.31
N THR A 524 13.78 0.37 28.64
CA THR A 524 14.82 0.11 27.64
C THR A 524 14.25 0.28 26.23
N PHE A 525 14.70 1.28 25.48
CA PHE A 525 14.45 1.33 24.03
C PHE A 525 15.41 0.39 23.30
N LYS A 526 14.86 -0.55 22.58
CA LYS A 526 15.62 -1.46 21.73
C LYS A 526 15.60 -0.94 20.28
N LEU A 527 16.65 -0.18 19.91
CA LEU A 527 16.81 0.37 18.57
C LEU A 527 17.33 -0.72 17.62
N LEU A 528 16.49 -1.13 16.70
CA LEU A 528 16.77 -2.14 15.69
C LEU A 528 17.37 -1.45 14.46
N TYR A 529 18.67 -1.17 14.53
CA TYR A 529 19.41 -0.43 13.51
C TYR A 529 19.85 -1.36 12.37
N ASN A 530 19.32 -1.14 11.16
CA ASN A 530 19.66 -1.95 9.99
C ASN A 530 20.01 -1.11 8.74
N GLY A 531 20.07 0.22 8.88
CA GLY A 531 20.45 1.17 7.85
C GLY A 531 19.43 1.36 6.72
N THR A 532 18.18 0.89 6.89
CA THR A 532 17.19 0.99 5.81
C THR A 532 15.74 0.95 6.32
N ILE A 533 14.85 1.70 5.69
CA ILE A 533 13.39 1.60 5.90
C ILE A 533 12.92 0.34 5.14
N ALA A 534 13.11 -0.83 5.78
CA ALA A 534 12.96 -2.12 5.10
C ALA A 534 11.50 -2.48 4.75
N MET A 535 10.52 -2.01 5.52
CA MET A 535 9.11 -2.37 5.35
C MET A 535 8.50 -1.81 4.05
N THR A 536 8.88 -0.59 3.68
CA THR A 536 8.35 0.11 2.50
C THR A 536 9.18 -0.10 1.23
N GLY A 537 10.15 -1.02 1.24
CA GLY A 537 10.91 -1.41 0.06
C GLY A 537 12.42 -1.19 0.15
N GLY A 538 12.94 -0.67 1.26
CA GLY A 538 14.38 -0.49 1.49
C GLY A 538 14.89 0.88 1.07
N GLN A 539 14.17 1.95 1.41
CA GLN A 539 14.62 3.33 1.26
C GLN A 539 15.70 3.64 2.31
N ASP A 540 16.62 4.53 1.95
CA ASP A 540 17.58 5.07 2.90
C ASP A 540 16.85 6.01 3.88
N PRO A 541 17.03 5.86 5.20
CA PRO A 541 16.47 6.78 6.17
C PRO A 541 16.98 8.21 5.92
N LYS A 542 16.08 9.17 5.81
CA LYS A 542 16.49 10.58 5.69
C LYS A 542 17.06 11.06 7.02
N GLY A 543 18.13 11.85 6.97
CA GLY A 543 18.87 12.26 8.15
C GLY A 543 19.59 11.10 8.87
N GLY A 544 19.76 9.96 8.20
CA GLY A 544 20.42 8.77 8.74
C GLY A 544 21.82 9.09 9.25
N LEU A 545 22.04 8.76 10.53
CA LEU A 545 23.30 8.85 11.25
C LEU A 545 23.81 7.44 11.51
N GLY A 546 25.12 7.31 11.69
CA GLY A 546 25.71 6.08 12.15
C GLY A 546 25.44 5.82 13.64
N VAL A 547 25.72 4.61 14.07
CA VAL A 547 25.51 4.19 15.47
C VAL A 547 26.28 5.08 16.45
N ILE A 548 27.49 5.53 16.07
CA ILE A 548 28.35 6.38 16.91
C ILE A 548 27.66 7.72 17.19
N GLU A 549 27.19 8.39 16.17
CA GLU A 549 26.48 9.67 16.30
C GLU A 549 25.18 9.52 17.07
N ILE A 550 24.44 8.43 16.83
CA ILE A 550 23.20 8.11 17.57
C ILE A 550 23.48 7.97 19.08
N THR A 551 24.55 7.25 19.47
CA THR A 551 24.91 7.12 20.89
C THR A 551 25.22 8.46 21.54
N GLN A 552 25.92 9.36 20.83
CA GLN A 552 26.23 10.70 21.33
C GLN A 552 24.99 11.54 21.58
N ILE A 553 24.03 11.50 20.62
CA ILE A 553 22.74 12.21 20.74
C ILE A 553 21.94 11.67 21.93
N MET A 554 21.83 10.35 22.06
CA MET A 554 21.05 9.73 23.14
C MET A 554 21.63 10.04 24.53
N LEU A 555 22.96 9.98 24.69
CA LEU A 555 23.62 10.37 25.93
C LEU A 555 23.40 11.86 26.23
N ALA A 556 23.50 12.76 25.24
CA ALA A 556 23.23 14.16 25.41
C ALA A 556 21.75 14.45 25.79
N GLN A 557 20.82 13.57 25.43
CA GLN A 557 19.42 13.63 25.83
C GLN A 557 19.18 13.13 27.26
N GLY A 558 20.15 12.46 27.92
CA GLY A 558 20.04 11.94 29.27
C GLY A 558 19.70 10.44 29.34
N VAL A 559 20.03 9.68 28.32
CA VAL A 559 20.01 8.21 28.40
C VAL A 559 21.13 7.74 29.33
N GLU A 560 20.80 6.89 30.31
CA GLU A 560 21.71 6.47 31.39
C GLU A 560 22.79 5.51 30.90
N GLN A 561 22.42 4.51 30.07
CA GLN A 561 23.33 3.47 29.60
C GLN A 561 22.94 3.02 28.21
N ILE A 562 23.94 2.72 27.36
CA ILE A 562 23.75 2.18 26.02
C ILE A 562 24.58 0.90 25.85
N ILE A 563 23.96 -0.18 25.38
CA ILE A 563 24.65 -1.39 24.93
C ILE A 563 24.44 -1.53 23.42
N ILE A 564 25.53 -1.69 22.67
CA ILE A 564 25.50 -1.98 21.23
C ILE A 564 25.71 -3.47 21.06
N THR A 565 24.76 -4.19 20.49
CA THR A 565 24.92 -5.59 20.10
C THR A 565 25.09 -5.70 18.59
N THR A 566 26.12 -6.43 18.15
CA THR A 566 26.44 -6.54 16.71
C THR A 566 26.99 -7.92 16.37
N GLU A 567 26.91 -8.30 15.10
CA GLU A 567 27.57 -9.53 14.59
C GLU A 567 29.09 -9.43 14.53
N ASP A 568 29.62 -8.20 14.44
CA ASP A 568 31.06 -7.93 14.37
C ASP A 568 31.46 -6.76 15.30
N PRO A 569 31.80 -7.02 16.56
CA PRO A 569 32.28 -6.00 17.48
C PRO A 569 33.55 -5.29 17.02
N SER A 570 34.34 -5.90 16.13
CA SER A 570 35.61 -5.30 15.65
C SER A 570 35.40 -3.99 14.91
N ARG A 571 34.20 -3.78 14.34
CA ARG A 571 33.79 -2.50 13.70
C ARG A 571 33.91 -1.29 14.63
N TYR A 572 33.87 -1.50 15.94
CA TYR A 572 33.89 -0.45 16.96
C TYR A 572 35.17 -0.36 17.75
N GLN A 573 36.20 -1.23 17.48
CA GLN A 573 37.47 -1.28 18.25
C GLN A 573 38.26 0.02 18.22
N ALA A 574 38.18 0.79 17.13
CA ALA A 574 38.84 2.08 16.99
C ALA A 574 38.10 3.24 17.65
N THR A 575 36.84 3.02 18.10
CA THR A 575 35.98 4.05 18.67
C THR A 575 36.20 4.16 20.18
N ASN A 576 36.53 5.36 20.65
CA ASN A 576 36.63 5.62 22.07
C ASN A 576 35.25 6.03 22.60
N PHE A 577 34.43 5.06 22.98
CA PHE A 577 33.14 5.33 23.58
C PHE A 577 33.28 5.81 25.03
N PRO A 578 32.36 6.65 25.54
CA PRO A 578 32.27 6.97 26.97
C PRO A 578 31.91 5.71 27.78
N LYS A 579 32.10 5.76 29.10
CA LYS A 579 31.90 4.59 30.00
C LYS A 579 30.44 4.07 30.01
N GLU A 580 29.50 4.91 29.65
CA GLU A 580 28.07 4.62 29.53
C GLU A 580 27.75 3.79 28.29
N VAL A 581 28.72 3.54 27.40
CA VAL A 581 28.50 2.78 26.15
C VAL A 581 29.39 1.54 26.14
N SER A 582 28.81 0.37 25.91
CA SER A 582 29.52 -0.88 25.73
C SER A 582 29.13 -1.62 24.46
N VAL A 583 30.09 -2.39 23.90
CA VAL A 583 29.85 -3.13 22.64
C VAL A 583 29.94 -4.62 22.89
N TRP A 584 28.91 -5.37 22.60
CA TRP A 584 28.77 -6.79 22.82
C TRP A 584 28.47 -7.54 21.51
N THR A 585 28.68 -8.87 21.53
CA THR A 585 28.22 -9.70 20.41
C THR A 585 26.70 -9.85 20.43
N ARG A 586 26.11 -10.05 19.26
CA ARG A 586 24.63 -10.18 19.12
C ARG A 586 24.04 -11.35 19.91
N GLU A 587 24.82 -12.39 20.18
CA GLU A 587 24.40 -13.57 20.95
C GLU A 587 24.05 -13.23 22.40
N ARG A 588 24.64 -12.17 22.93
CA ARG A 588 24.39 -11.71 24.31
C ARG A 588 23.20 -10.76 24.41
N ILE A 589 22.28 -10.77 23.44
CA ILE A 589 21.16 -9.80 23.40
C ILE A 589 20.19 -9.93 24.59
N ILE A 590 19.98 -11.13 25.11
CA ILE A 590 19.15 -11.35 26.32
C ILE A 590 19.84 -10.75 27.55
N GLU A 591 21.08 -11.13 27.79
CA GLU A 591 21.92 -10.62 28.89
C GLU A 591 22.04 -9.07 28.84
N ALA A 592 22.13 -8.49 27.63
CA ALA A 592 22.18 -7.05 27.48
C ALA A 592 20.86 -6.37 27.92
N GLN A 593 19.72 -6.97 27.61
CA GLN A 593 18.41 -6.46 28.04
C GLN A 593 18.25 -6.60 29.58
N GLU A 594 18.67 -7.73 30.17
CA GLU A 594 18.67 -7.94 31.62
C GLU A 594 19.53 -6.92 32.34
N SER A 595 20.78 -6.71 31.87
CA SER A 595 21.69 -5.71 32.45
C SER A 595 21.15 -4.29 32.37
N LEU A 596 20.46 -3.90 31.26
CA LEU A 596 19.86 -2.58 31.11
C LEU A 596 18.61 -2.41 31.99
N ALA A 597 17.86 -3.48 32.22
CA ALA A 597 16.66 -3.44 33.07
C ALA A 597 16.97 -3.20 34.56
N GLU A 598 18.20 -3.47 35.02
CA GLU A 598 18.64 -3.20 36.38
C GLU A 598 18.94 -1.72 36.65
N ILE A 599 19.04 -0.90 35.60
CA ILE A 599 19.40 0.50 35.66
C ILE A 599 18.12 1.35 35.69
N SER A 600 17.99 2.21 36.72
CA SER A 600 16.86 3.14 36.80
C SER A 600 16.97 4.23 35.72
N GLY A 601 15.85 4.57 35.11
CA GLY A 601 15.78 5.58 34.06
C GLY A 601 15.71 4.99 32.65
N VAL A 602 16.01 5.80 31.67
CA VAL A 602 15.95 5.39 30.26
C VAL A 602 17.28 4.79 29.84
N THR A 603 17.22 3.56 29.35
CA THR A 603 18.38 2.85 28.79
C THR A 603 18.12 2.50 27.32
N VAL A 604 19.19 2.21 26.55
CA VAL A 604 19.06 1.88 25.12
C VAL A 604 19.91 0.65 24.78
N LEU A 605 19.30 -0.27 24.08
CA LEU A 605 19.97 -1.36 23.37
C LEU A 605 19.96 -1.06 21.88
N ILE A 606 21.12 -0.83 21.26
CA ILE A 606 21.24 -0.69 19.80
C ILE A 606 21.65 -2.03 19.23
N HIS A 607 20.76 -2.67 18.46
CA HIS A 607 21.08 -3.88 17.70
C HIS A 607 21.51 -3.50 16.29
N ASP A 608 22.83 -3.52 16.04
CA ASP A 608 23.42 -3.12 14.75
C ASP A 608 23.67 -4.34 13.87
N GLN A 609 22.74 -4.58 12.95
CA GLN A 609 22.85 -5.65 11.95
C GLN A 609 22.11 -5.29 10.68
N ALA A 610 22.76 -5.39 9.51
CA ALA A 610 22.22 -5.01 8.23
C ALA A 610 20.96 -5.82 7.82
N CYS A 611 20.02 -5.17 7.13
CA CYS A 611 18.81 -5.81 6.62
C CYS A 611 19.16 -6.92 5.61
N ALA A 612 18.75 -8.17 5.87
CA ALA A 612 19.01 -9.33 5.00
C ALA A 612 18.45 -9.16 3.58
N ALA A 613 17.26 -8.59 3.44
CA ALA A 613 16.65 -8.35 2.12
C ALA A 613 17.45 -7.30 1.30
N GLN A 614 17.95 -6.26 1.97
CA GLN A 614 18.77 -5.24 1.31
C GLN A 614 20.14 -5.81 0.94
N LEU A 615 20.81 -6.55 1.82
CA LEU A 615 22.06 -7.26 1.51
C LEU A 615 21.90 -8.17 0.29
N ARG A 616 20.80 -8.92 0.19
CA ARG A 616 20.53 -9.76 -0.97
C ARG A 616 20.41 -8.95 -2.26
N ARG A 617 19.74 -7.77 -2.21
CA ARG A 617 19.63 -6.87 -3.38
C ARG A 617 20.97 -6.30 -3.80
N THR A 618 21.79 -5.80 -2.86
CA THR A 618 23.12 -5.23 -3.14
C THR A 618 24.07 -6.30 -3.67
N ARG A 619 24.04 -7.52 -3.13
CA ARG A 619 24.81 -8.68 -3.63
C ARG A 619 24.41 -9.06 -5.06
N LYS A 620 23.10 -9.10 -5.37
CA LYS A 620 22.62 -9.36 -6.73
C LYS A 620 23.05 -8.28 -7.74
N ARG A 621 23.20 -7.04 -7.30
CA ARG A 621 23.66 -5.90 -8.11
C ARG A 621 25.17 -5.77 -8.18
N GLY A 622 25.93 -6.67 -7.54
CA GLY A 622 27.40 -6.57 -7.46
C GLY A 622 27.94 -5.41 -6.62
N GLN A 623 27.08 -4.81 -5.78
CA GLN A 623 27.43 -3.67 -4.92
C GLN A 623 27.98 -4.10 -3.55
N SER A 624 27.86 -5.36 -3.18
CA SER A 624 28.45 -5.94 -1.99
C SER A 624 28.95 -7.35 -2.28
N GLU A 625 29.97 -7.76 -1.53
CA GLU A 625 30.59 -9.08 -1.71
C GLU A 625 29.62 -10.22 -1.36
N LYS A 626 29.69 -11.30 -2.13
CA LYS A 626 28.99 -12.56 -1.80
C LYS A 626 29.87 -13.33 -0.85
N PRO A 627 29.32 -13.91 0.24
CA PRO A 627 30.10 -14.81 1.09
C PRO A 627 30.69 -15.98 0.33
N ASP A 628 31.92 -16.32 0.63
CA ASP A 628 32.70 -17.39 0.00
C ASP A 628 32.41 -18.78 0.58
N PHE A 629 31.38 -18.92 1.38
CA PHE A 629 31.01 -20.19 2.02
C PHE A 629 29.54 -20.55 1.81
N ARG A 630 29.25 -21.82 1.97
CA ARG A 630 27.90 -22.40 2.03
C ARG A 630 27.79 -23.24 3.29
N VAL A 631 26.60 -23.22 3.88
CA VAL A 631 26.27 -24.03 5.06
C VAL A 631 25.40 -25.19 4.63
N LEU A 632 25.83 -26.40 4.94
CA LEU A 632 25.13 -27.65 4.66
C LEU A 632 24.89 -28.43 5.95
N ILE A 633 23.90 -29.31 5.95
CA ILE A 633 23.65 -30.25 7.05
C ILE A 633 23.88 -31.67 6.55
N ASN A 634 24.69 -32.45 7.30
CA ASN A 634 24.90 -33.84 6.99
C ASN A 634 23.72 -34.69 7.49
N ASN A 635 22.95 -35.24 6.56
CA ASN A 635 21.75 -36.04 6.83
C ASN A 635 22.03 -37.29 7.70
N ARG A 636 23.24 -37.83 7.65
CA ARG A 636 23.64 -39.03 8.44
C ARG A 636 23.93 -38.71 9.91
N ILE A 637 24.23 -37.44 10.22
CA ILE A 637 24.55 -36.97 11.59
C ILE A 637 23.33 -36.26 12.17
N CYS A 638 22.52 -35.57 11.36
CA CYS A 638 21.37 -34.83 11.80
C CYS A 638 20.35 -35.76 12.51
N GLU A 639 20.00 -35.43 13.73
CA GLU A 639 19.02 -36.17 14.55
C GLU A 639 17.59 -35.61 14.40
N ALA A 640 17.39 -34.59 13.57
CA ALA A 640 16.13 -33.90 13.40
C ALA A 640 15.56 -33.31 14.71
N CYS A 641 16.41 -32.82 15.57
CA CYS A 641 16.00 -32.20 16.85
C CYS A 641 15.32 -30.84 16.70
N GLY A 642 15.51 -30.13 15.56
CA GLY A 642 14.92 -28.80 15.31
C GLY A 642 15.70 -27.63 15.91
N ASP A 643 16.76 -27.85 16.69
CA ASP A 643 17.53 -26.79 17.37
C ASP A 643 18.01 -25.68 16.41
N CYS A 644 18.54 -26.07 15.25
CA CYS A 644 18.99 -25.10 14.25
C CYS A 644 17.89 -24.14 13.77
N GLY A 645 16.66 -24.60 13.66
CA GLY A 645 15.48 -23.77 13.35
C GLY A 645 15.11 -22.87 14.52
N THR A 646 15.08 -23.39 15.75
CA THR A 646 14.75 -22.65 16.96
C THR A 646 15.77 -21.55 17.26
N VAL A 647 17.06 -21.85 17.12
CA VAL A 647 18.15 -20.89 17.36
C VAL A 647 18.12 -19.76 16.34
N SER A 648 17.97 -20.10 15.04
CA SER A 648 18.06 -19.13 13.95
C SER A 648 16.74 -18.44 13.62
N ASN A 649 15.62 -19.06 13.92
CA ASN A 649 14.26 -18.65 13.47
C ASN A 649 14.21 -18.33 11.97
N CYS A 650 14.90 -19.15 11.14
CA CYS A 650 15.23 -18.83 9.76
C CYS A 650 14.45 -19.73 8.78
N LEU A 651 13.70 -19.14 7.84
CA LEU A 651 12.95 -19.86 6.80
C LEU A 651 13.81 -20.70 5.85
N SER A 652 15.13 -20.47 5.80
CA SER A 652 16.03 -21.32 5.01
C SER A 652 16.38 -22.64 5.69
N VAL A 653 16.10 -22.78 7.00
CA VAL A 653 16.22 -24.05 7.72
C VAL A 653 14.91 -24.79 7.51
N GLN A 654 14.94 -25.84 6.68
CA GLN A 654 13.76 -26.59 6.24
C GLN A 654 13.91 -28.08 6.57
N SER A 655 12.80 -28.81 6.56
CA SER A 655 12.78 -30.26 6.71
C SER A 655 12.71 -30.93 5.35
N GLN A 656 13.42 -32.02 5.16
CA GLN A 656 13.32 -32.89 3.98
C GLN A 656 13.22 -34.35 4.38
N GLN A 657 12.45 -35.12 3.63
CA GLN A 657 12.40 -36.57 3.81
C GLN A 657 13.65 -37.23 3.21
N THR A 658 14.26 -38.10 3.95
CA THR A 658 15.44 -38.87 3.51
C THR A 658 15.27 -40.37 3.79
N GLU A 659 16.18 -41.20 3.33
CA GLU A 659 16.24 -42.63 3.68
C GLU A 659 16.40 -42.88 5.20
N PHE A 660 16.83 -41.84 5.95
CA PHE A 660 16.98 -41.84 7.41
C PHE A 660 15.83 -41.14 8.15
N GLY A 661 14.68 -40.95 7.48
CA GLY A 661 13.55 -40.15 8.00
C GLY A 661 13.70 -38.64 7.76
N PRO A 662 12.86 -37.81 8.40
CA PRO A 662 12.92 -36.35 8.25
C PRO A 662 14.26 -35.81 8.78
N LYS A 663 14.90 -34.94 8.01
CA LYS A 663 16.16 -34.28 8.34
C LYS A 663 16.11 -32.81 8.03
N ALA A 664 16.80 -31.98 8.80
CA ALA A 664 16.97 -30.57 8.48
C ALA A 664 17.93 -30.40 7.29
N TYR A 665 17.66 -29.41 6.47
CA TYR A 665 18.58 -28.95 5.41
C TYR A 665 18.52 -27.43 5.30
N ILE A 666 19.54 -26.82 4.67
CA ILE A 666 19.58 -25.39 4.38
C ILE A 666 19.22 -25.16 2.92
N ASP A 667 18.10 -24.53 2.68
CA ASP A 667 17.72 -24.09 1.34
C ASP A 667 18.66 -22.97 0.86
N GLN A 668 19.53 -23.32 -0.09
CA GLN A 668 20.59 -22.42 -0.58
C GLN A 668 20.06 -21.25 -1.38
N ASP A 669 18.88 -21.39 -1.98
CA ASP A 669 18.26 -20.35 -2.82
C ASP A 669 17.69 -19.20 -1.97
N SER A 670 17.19 -19.48 -0.78
CA SER A 670 16.66 -18.52 0.16
C SER A 670 17.68 -18.06 1.22
N CYS A 671 18.79 -18.78 1.44
CA CYS A 671 19.79 -18.47 2.44
C CYS A 671 20.48 -17.11 2.19
N ASN A 672 20.60 -16.30 3.25
CA ASN A 672 21.28 -15.00 3.24
C ASN A 672 22.64 -15.01 3.93
N PHE A 673 23.14 -16.19 4.34
CA PHE A 673 24.49 -16.39 4.90
C PHE A 673 24.77 -15.62 6.19
N ASP A 674 23.76 -15.40 7.04
CA ASP A 674 23.94 -14.77 8.35
C ASP A 674 24.52 -15.72 9.41
N ALA A 675 24.62 -17.00 9.10
CA ALA A 675 25.20 -18.09 9.89
C ALA A 675 24.60 -18.25 11.32
N SER A 676 23.43 -17.69 11.59
CA SER A 676 22.75 -17.82 12.89
C SER A 676 22.39 -19.28 13.23
N CYS A 677 22.11 -20.11 12.23
CA CYS A 677 21.83 -21.53 12.40
C CYS A 677 23.03 -22.35 12.94
N LEU A 678 24.25 -21.82 12.81
CA LEU A 678 25.47 -22.45 13.33
C LEU A 678 25.71 -22.20 14.84
N LYS A 679 24.88 -21.40 15.49
CA LYS A 679 25.07 -20.99 16.90
C LYS A 679 24.55 -22.01 17.92
N GLY A 680 23.91 -23.09 17.46
CA GLY A 680 23.59 -24.26 18.27
C GLY A 680 24.76 -25.24 18.37
N ASP A 681 24.74 -26.12 19.37
CA ASP A 681 25.74 -27.16 19.57
C ASP A 681 25.49 -28.40 18.70
N CYS A 682 25.43 -28.20 17.39
CA CYS A 682 25.06 -29.26 16.44
C CYS A 682 26.26 -29.73 15.59
N PRO A 683 26.65 -31.02 15.68
CA PRO A 683 27.80 -31.56 14.94
C PRO A 683 27.49 -31.86 13.46
N SER A 684 26.25 -31.71 13.02
CA SER A 684 25.86 -32.07 11.64
C SER A 684 26.13 -30.96 10.61
N PHE A 685 26.53 -29.77 11.02
CA PHE A 685 26.82 -28.68 10.10
C PHE A 685 28.18 -28.84 9.40
N ILE A 686 28.17 -28.50 8.10
CA ILE A 686 29.37 -28.46 7.26
C ILE A 686 29.41 -27.10 6.59
N SER A 687 30.53 -26.40 6.74
CA SER A 687 30.85 -25.17 6.00
C SER A 687 31.72 -25.51 4.79
N VAL A 688 31.24 -25.19 3.59
CA VAL A 688 31.96 -25.43 2.33
C VAL A 688 32.42 -24.09 1.77
N LYS A 689 33.75 -23.92 1.59
CA LYS A 689 34.29 -22.76 0.88
C LYS A 689 33.97 -22.89 -0.61
N THR A 690 33.46 -21.79 -1.18
CA THR A 690 33.20 -21.68 -2.62
C THR A 690 34.22 -20.74 -3.24
N THR A 691 34.81 -21.14 -4.36
CA THR A 691 35.69 -20.25 -5.14
C THR A 691 34.82 -19.43 -6.11
N PRO A 692 35.12 -18.11 -6.30
CA PRO A 692 34.34 -17.25 -7.17
C PRO A 692 34.22 -17.70 -8.63
N ASP A 693 35.19 -18.48 -9.12
CA ASP A 693 35.29 -18.93 -10.51
C ASP A 693 34.42 -20.13 -10.88
N GLN A 694 33.69 -20.73 -9.93
CA GLN A 694 32.77 -21.83 -10.21
C GLN A 694 31.30 -21.37 -10.34
N GLN A 695 31.03 -20.18 -10.83
CA GLN A 695 29.81 -19.97 -11.58
C GLN A 695 29.99 -20.76 -12.89
N GLN A 696 29.63 -22.04 -12.87
CA GLN A 696 29.33 -22.69 -14.11
C GLN A 696 28.30 -21.82 -14.81
N ASN A 697 28.71 -21.17 -15.90
CA ASN A 697 27.82 -20.93 -17.00
C ASN A 697 27.28 -22.33 -17.35
N ILE A 698 26.15 -22.71 -16.79
CA ILE A 698 25.35 -23.78 -17.37
C ILE A 698 25.11 -23.22 -18.75
N PRO A 699 25.70 -23.82 -19.82
CA PRO A 699 25.39 -23.35 -21.16
C PRO A 699 23.88 -23.40 -21.26
N ALA A 700 23.27 -22.26 -21.61
CA ALA A 700 21.87 -22.29 -22.00
C ALA A 700 21.78 -23.45 -23.00
N ASN A 701 21.02 -24.46 -22.68
CA ASN A 701 20.84 -25.58 -23.55
C ASN A 701 19.96 -25.06 -24.68
N ASP A 702 20.58 -24.43 -25.68
CA ASP A 702 19.91 -23.90 -26.88
C ASP A 702 19.22 -25.03 -27.72
N ASP A 703 19.41 -26.31 -27.32
CA ASP A 703 18.80 -27.45 -27.93
C ASP A 703 17.36 -27.78 -27.50
N TRP A 704 16.77 -27.00 -26.57
CA TRP A 704 15.31 -27.02 -26.34
C TRP A 704 14.59 -26.40 -27.55
N VAL A 705 14.69 -27.08 -28.69
CA VAL A 705 13.81 -26.81 -29.82
C VAL A 705 12.42 -27.27 -29.40
N PHE A 706 11.54 -26.31 -29.10
CA PHE A 706 10.10 -26.56 -28.93
C PHE A 706 9.51 -27.06 -30.26
N GLN A 707 9.99 -28.18 -30.76
CA GLN A 707 9.45 -28.86 -31.95
C GLN A 707 8.17 -29.56 -31.49
N ASP A 708 7.06 -29.15 -32.13
CA ASP A 708 5.77 -29.83 -32.08
C ASP A 708 4.96 -29.77 -30.79
N ILE A 709 4.98 -28.64 -30.07
CA ILE A 709 3.94 -28.40 -29.06
C ILE A 709 2.59 -28.20 -29.78
N PRO A 710 1.59 -29.07 -29.58
CA PRO A 710 0.30 -28.91 -30.22
C PRO A 710 -0.36 -27.62 -29.79
N ALA A 711 -1.05 -26.95 -30.70
CA ALA A 711 -1.80 -25.73 -30.36
C ALA A 711 -2.76 -26.01 -29.17
N PRO A 712 -2.76 -25.18 -28.13
CA PRO A 712 -3.60 -25.41 -26.96
C PRO A 712 -5.09 -25.37 -27.35
N LYS A 713 -5.87 -26.31 -26.81
CA LYS A 713 -7.32 -26.26 -26.94
C LYS A 713 -7.85 -25.15 -26.00
N GLN A 714 -8.56 -24.21 -26.58
CA GLN A 714 -9.19 -23.12 -25.81
C GLN A 714 -10.24 -23.69 -24.85
N LYS A 715 -10.11 -23.37 -23.57
CA LYS A 715 -11.04 -23.75 -22.50
C LYS A 715 -11.80 -22.58 -21.87
N ILE A 716 -11.33 -21.36 -22.08
CA ILE A 716 -11.90 -20.12 -21.52
C ILE A 716 -12.24 -19.17 -22.68
N SER A 717 -13.27 -18.33 -22.54
CA SER A 717 -13.67 -17.34 -23.55
C SER A 717 -12.52 -16.41 -23.92
N ASN A 718 -12.41 -16.02 -25.19
CA ASN A 718 -11.39 -15.08 -25.67
C ASN A 718 -11.74 -13.61 -25.42
N ASP A 719 -12.97 -13.27 -25.05
CA ASP A 719 -13.42 -11.88 -25.00
C ASP A 719 -13.25 -11.24 -23.65
N ASN A 720 -13.48 -12.01 -22.58
CA ASN A 720 -13.40 -11.55 -21.21
C ASN A 720 -12.82 -12.66 -20.35
N VAL A 721 -11.74 -12.38 -19.61
CA VAL A 721 -11.08 -13.34 -18.74
C VAL A 721 -10.74 -12.67 -17.41
N ASP A 722 -11.21 -13.25 -16.33
CA ASP A 722 -10.91 -12.81 -14.95
C ASP A 722 -9.94 -13.82 -14.32
N ILE A 723 -8.71 -13.39 -14.03
CA ILE A 723 -7.59 -14.24 -13.56
C ILE A 723 -7.20 -13.80 -12.15
N ARG A 724 -7.04 -14.77 -11.23
CA ARG A 724 -6.36 -14.54 -9.96
C ARG A 724 -5.04 -15.29 -9.93
N MET A 725 -3.96 -14.56 -9.67
CA MET A 725 -2.63 -15.11 -9.42
C MET A 725 -2.37 -15.13 -7.92
N ALA A 726 -1.99 -16.28 -7.38
CA ALA A 726 -1.85 -16.51 -5.95
C ALA A 726 -0.48 -17.10 -5.62
N GLY A 727 0.29 -16.47 -4.71
CA GLY A 727 1.62 -16.96 -4.36
C GLY A 727 2.21 -16.28 -3.14
N ILE A 728 3.53 -16.39 -2.98
CA ILE A 728 4.28 -15.90 -1.82
C ILE A 728 4.93 -14.56 -2.14
N GLY A 729 4.98 -13.66 -1.17
CA GLY A 729 5.70 -12.38 -1.27
C GLY A 729 7.19 -12.58 -1.55
N GLY A 730 7.69 -11.91 -2.59
CA GLY A 730 9.07 -11.99 -3.04
C GLY A 730 9.36 -13.07 -4.09
N THR A 731 8.37 -13.86 -4.52
CA THR A 731 8.53 -14.93 -5.54
C THR A 731 8.22 -14.48 -6.98
N GLY A 732 7.88 -13.20 -7.18
CA GLY A 732 7.68 -12.62 -8.52
C GLY A 732 6.24 -12.64 -9.04
N VAL A 733 5.23 -12.94 -8.22
CA VAL A 733 3.80 -12.95 -8.61
C VAL A 733 3.40 -11.64 -9.29
N VAL A 734 3.69 -10.50 -8.66
CA VAL A 734 3.39 -9.17 -9.22
C VAL A 734 4.10 -8.92 -10.55
N THR A 735 5.37 -9.37 -10.68
CA THR A 735 6.10 -9.22 -11.94
C THR A 735 5.46 -10.05 -13.06
N ALA A 736 5.07 -11.30 -12.77
CA ALA A 736 4.35 -12.15 -13.72
C ALA A 736 3.00 -11.53 -14.12
N ALA A 737 2.27 -10.96 -13.15
CA ALA A 737 1.02 -10.25 -13.40
C ALA A 737 1.22 -9.06 -14.35
N GLN A 738 2.25 -8.23 -14.13
CA GLN A 738 2.55 -7.08 -15.00
C GLN A 738 3.00 -7.50 -16.40
N ILE A 739 3.77 -8.59 -16.55
CA ILE A 739 4.14 -9.15 -17.85
C ILE A 739 2.88 -9.59 -18.60
N LEU A 740 2.01 -10.37 -17.96
CA LEU A 740 0.76 -10.83 -18.57
C LEU A 740 -0.14 -9.65 -18.96
N ALA A 741 -0.30 -8.67 -18.09
CA ALA A 741 -1.08 -7.47 -18.34
C ALA A 741 -0.55 -6.66 -19.54
N THR A 742 0.77 -6.46 -19.61
CA THR A 742 1.41 -5.76 -20.74
C THR A 742 1.24 -6.53 -22.04
N ALA A 743 1.44 -7.85 -22.02
CA ALA A 743 1.23 -8.70 -23.18
C ALA A 743 -0.23 -8.67 -23.66
N ALA A 744 -1.18 -8.67 -22.74
CA ALA A 744 -2.60 -8.55 -23.04
C ALA A 744 -2.94 -7.19 -23.67
N MET A 745 -2.41 -6.08 -23.12
CA MET A 745 -2.55 -4.75 -23.74
C MET A 745 -2.02 -4.73 -25.19
N LEU A 746 -0.83 -5.31 -25.41
CA LEU A 746 -0.26 -5.42 -26.76
C LEU A 746 -1.09 -6.31 -27.70
N SER A 747 -1.94 -7.17 -27.14
CA SER A 747 -2.89 -8.03 -27.87
C SER A 747 -4.30 -7.43 -27.94
N ASP A 748 -4.43 -6.12 -27.78
CA ASP A 748 -5.67 -5.32 -27.86
C ASP A 748 -6.73 -5.64 -26.79
N PHE A 749 -6.30 -6.16 -25.63
CA PHE A 749 -7.19 -6.20 -24.48
C PHE A 749 -7.15 -4.88 -23.69
N GLU A 750 -8.29 -4.47 -23.17
CA GLU A 750 -8.36 -3.59 -22.03
C GLU A 750 -8.01 -4.38 -20.78
N VAL A 751 -7.09 -3.87 -19.98
CA VAL A 751 -6.60 -4.54 -18.79
C VAL A 751 -6.91 -3.71 -17.56
N ARG A 752 -7.46 -4.34 -16.53
CA ARG A 752 -7.53 -3.81 -15.18
C ARG A 752 -6.90 -4.82 -14.24
N GLY A 753 -6.04 -4.38 -13.36
CA GLY A 753 -5.35 -5.25 -12.41
C GLY A 753 -5.31 -4.65 -11.00
N LEU A 754 -5.06 -5.52 -10.03
CA LEU A 754 -4.85 -5.13 -8.63
C LEU A 754 -3.86 -6.07 -7.96
N ASP A 755 -2.75 -5.51 -7.49
CA ASP A 755 -1.71 -6.23 -6.76
C ASP A 755 -1.87 -6.04 -5.25
N GLN A 756 -2.27 -7.09 -4.53
CA GLN A 756 -2.51 -7.04 -3.09
C GLN A 756 -1.32 -7.66 -2.34
N THR A 757 -0.35 -6.83 -2.01
CA THR A 757 0.90 -7.27 -1.38
C THR A 757 0.94 -6.99 0.13
N GLY A 758 0.64 -5.81 0.59
CA GLY A 758 0.65 -5.43 2.01
C GLY A 758 1.93 -5.83 2.75
N LEU A 759 1.79 -6.24 4.01
CA LEU A 759 2.86 -6.85 4.81
C LEU A 759 3.35 -8.18 4.21
N SER A 760 2.59 -8.76 3.31
CA SER A 760 2.84 -10.05 2.68
C SER A 760 4.09 -10.10 1.79
N GLN A 761 4.72 -8.97 1.49
CA GLN A 761 6.06 -8.93 0.86
C GLN A 761 7.11 -9.76 1.62
N LYS A 762 6.87 -10.06 2.89
CA LYS A 762 7.74 -10.84 3.78
C LYS A 762 7.17 -12.25 3.96
N ALA A 763 7.31 -13.08 2.93
CA ALA A 763 6.88 -14.49 2.90
C ALA A 763 5.37 -14.75 3.16
N GLY A 764 4.54 -13.70 3.20
CA GLY A 764 3.09 -13.80 3.33
C GLY A 764 2.37 -14.02 1.99
N PRO A 765 1.04 -14.18 1.99
CA PRO A 765 0.27 -14.38 0.78
C PRO A 765 0.23 -13.11 -0.09
N VAL A 766 0.48 -13.26 -1.38
CA VAL A 766 0.31 -12.21 -2.40
C VAL A 766 -0.71 -12.65 -3.41
N ILE A 767 -1.64 -11.77 -3.72
CA ILE A 767 -2.69 -12.00 -4.72
C ILE A 767 -2.63 -10.87 -5.75
N SER A 768 -2.61 -11.24 -7.03
CA SER A 768 -2.77 -10.30 -8.14
C SER A 768 -3.98 -10.70 -8.96
N ASP A 769 -4.97 -9.80 -9.03
CA ASP A 769 -6.13 -9.96 -9.88
C ASP A 769 -5.91 -9.25 -11.21
N ILE A 770 -6.25 -9.90 -12.33
CA ILE A 770 -6.14 -9.37 -13.68
C ILE A 770 -7.44 -9.60 -14.41
N ARG A 771 -8.01 -8.55 -14.96
CA ARG A 771 -9.26 -8.57 -15.73
C ARG A 771 -8.97 -8.13 -17.14
N LEU A 772 -9.13 -9.05 -18.08
CA LEU A 772 -8.90 -8.82 -19.51
C LEU A 772 -10.25 -8.71 -20.22
N THR A 773 -10.41 -7.71 -21.10
CA THR A 773 -11.63 -7.56 -21.87
C THR A 773 -11.35 -6.96 -23.25
N ARG A 774 -12.06 -7.42 -24.27
CA ARG A 774 -12.04 -6.84 -25.63
C ARG A 774 -13.26 -5.96 -25.89
N SER A 775 -14.33 -6.19 -25.17
CA SER A 775 -15.59 -5.48 -25.33
C SER A 775 -16.18 -5.17 -23.95
N ASN A 776 -16.69 -3.94 -23.77
CA ASN A 776 -17.27 -3.46 -22.52
C ASN A 776 -16.30 -3.52 -21.34
N PRO A 777 -15.45 -2.49 -21.16
CA PRO A 777 -14.50 -2.42 -20.06
C PRO A 777 -15.15 -2.75 -18.71
N ARG A 778 -14.50 -3.60 -17.93
CA ARG A 778 -14.97 -3.93 -16.59
C ARG A 778 -14.89 -2.68 -15.70
N PRO A 779 -15.91 -2.38 -14.90
CA PRO A 779 -15.93 -1.15 -14.13
C PRO A 779 -14.89 -1.13 -13.00
N SER A 780 -14.52 -2.28 -12.43
CA SER A 780 -13.62 -2.41 -11.30
C SER A 780 -12.41 -3.31 -11.59
N ASN A 781 -11.33 -3.15 -10.84
CA ASN A 781 -10.15 -4.02 -10.84
C ASN A 781 -10.24 -5.17 -9.82
N LEU A 782 -11.23 -5.16 -8.91
CA LEU A 782 -11.49 -6.24 -7.96
C LEU A 782 -12.32 -7.37 -8.59
N LEU A 783 -11.98 -8.61 -8.22
CA LEU A 783 -12.84 -9.76 -8.51
C LEU A 783 -13.93 -9.90 -7.45
N MET A 784 -15.17 -10.05 -7.89
CA MET A 784 -16.29 -10.43 -7.02
C MET A 784 -16.25 -11.92 -6.68
N LYS A 785 -17.00 -12.30 -5.65
CA LYS A 785 -17.22 -13.70 -5.31
C LYS A 785 -17.77 -14.47 -6.51
N GLN A 786 -17.26 -15.69 -6.72
CA GLN A 786 -17.65 -16.58 -7.80
C GLN A 786 -17.52 -15.95 -9.21
N SER A 787 -16.48 -15.16 -9.45
CA SER A 787 -16.28 -14.48 -10.76
C SER A 787 -15.04 -14.95 -11.52
N ALA A 788 -14.07 -15.59 -10.88
CA ALA A 788 -12.83 -15.97 -11.53
C ALA A 788 -13.03 -17.05 -12.60
N ASP A 789 -12.34 -16.91 -13.71
CA ASP A 789 -12.24 -17.92 -14.77
C ASP A 789 -11.02 -18.82 -14.55
N LEU A 790 -9.91 -18.23 -14.07
CA LEU A 790 -8.64 -18.94 -13.91
C LEU A 790 -7.96 -18.54 -12.60
N ILE A 791 -7.44 -19.53 -11.88
CA ILE A 791 -6.50 -19.35 -10.78
C ILE A 791 -5.13 -19.83 -11.23
N LEU A 792 -4.11 -18.94 -11.18
CA LEU A 792 -2.71 -19.31 -11.36
C LEU A 792 -2.04 -19.35 -9.98
N GLY A 793 -1.83 -20.54 -9.45
CA GLY A 793 -1.26 -20.78 -8.13
C GLY A 793 0.25 -20.96 -8.18
N PHE A 794 1.02 -19.96 -7.76
CA PHE A 794 2.48 -20.06 -7.56
C PHE A 794 2.83 -20.67 -6.20
N ASP A 795 1.83 -20.71 -5.29
CA ASP A 795 1.88 -21.40 -4.00
C ASP A 795 0.49 -22.00 -3.72
N LEU A 796 0.47 -23.30 -3.46
CA LEU A 796 -0.80 -24.03 -3.34
C LEU A 796 -1.59 -23.62 -2.08
N LEU A 797 -0.92 -23.31 -0.96
CA LEU A 797 -1.61 -22.83 0.25
C LEU A 797 -2.36 -21.52 0.01
N VAL A 798 -1.76 -20.60 -0.77
CA VAL A 798 -2.44 -19.32 -1.13
C VAL A 798 -3.53 -19.58 -2.18
N ALA A 799 -3.29 -20.47 -3.14
CA ALA A 799 -4.26 -20.81 -4.19
C ALA A 799 -5.54 -21.45 -3.64
N VAL A 800 -5.46 -22.15 -2.50
CA VAL A 800 -6.64 -22.76 -1.83
C VAL A 800 -7.00 -22.08 -0.51
N SER A 801 -6.49 -20.88 -0.25
CA SER A 801 -6.89 -20.07 0.90
C SER A 801 -8.35 -19.63 0.79
N ASP A 802 -9.02 -19.38 1.90
CA ASP A 802 -10.43 -18.96 1.94
C ASP A 802 -10.70 -17.78 1.03
N ARG A 803 -9.79 -16.80 1.00
CA ARG A 803 -9.86 -15.62 0.15
C ARG A 803 -9.81 -15.95 -1.35
N THR A 804 -9.07 -16.97 -1.75
CA THR A 804 -9.05 -17.45 -3.14
C THR A 804 -10.28 -18.30 -3.44
N LEU A 805 -10.71 -19.14 -2.50
CA LEU A 805 -11.90 -19.98 -2.69
C LEU A 805 -13.19 -19.16 -2.87
N GLU A 806 -13.28 -17.96 -2.29
CA GLU A 806 -14.45 -17.08 -2.44
C GLU A 806 -14.72 -16.66 -3.90
N VAL A 807 -13.68 -16.50 -4.73
CA VAL A 807 -13.84 -16.09 -6.13
C VAL A 807 -14.07 -17.24 -7.09
N LEU A 808 -13.96 -18.50 -6.64
CA LEU A 808 -14.18 -19.68 -7.48
C LEU A 808 -15.65 -19.82 -7.87
N ARG A 809 -15.88 -20.12 -9.16
CA ARG A 809 -17.19 -20.34 -9.75
C ARG A 809 -17.37 -21.84 -10.02
N PRO A 810 -18.32 -22.50 -9.35
CA PRO A 810 -18.55 -23.94 -9.50
C PRO A 810 -18.74 -24.37 -10.96
N GLY A 811 -18.06 -25.45 -11.35
CA GLY A 811 -18.12 -26.01 -12.70
C GLY A 811 -17.48 -25.16 -13.80
N HIS A 812 -16.86 -24.02 -13.46
CA HIS A 812 -16.32 -23.07 -14.43
C HIS A 812 -14.84 -22.74 -14.18
N THR A 813 -14.49 -22.27 -13.00
CA THR A 813 -13.11 -21.83 -12.70
C THR A 813 -12.13 -22.99 -12.85
N ILE A 814 -11.00 -22.73 -13.50
CA ILE A 814 -9.89 -23.67 -13.63
C ILE A 814 -8.77 -23.25 -12.67
N ILE A 815 -8.17 -24.22 -12.00
CA ILE A 815 -6.96 -23.99 -11.19
C ILE A 815 -5.77 -24.64 -11.90
N VAL A 816 -4.73 -23.83 -12.16
CA VAL A 816 -3.39 -24.28 -12.56
C VAL A 816 -2.44 -23.83 -11.45
N ALA A 817 -1.86 -24.78 -10.71
CA ALA A 817 -1.07 -24.44 -9.54
C ALA A 817 0.21 -25.26 -9.43
N SER A 818 1.24 -24.66 -8.83
CA SER A 818 2.45 -25.36 -8.44
C SER A 818 2.17 -26.19 -7.18
N ASP A 819 2.52 -27.46 -7.21
CA ASP A 819 2.54 -28.37 -6.04
C ASP A 819 3.88 -28.35 -5.30
N SER A 820 4.83 -27.53 -5.76
CA SER A 820 6.14 -27.36 -5.10
C SER A 820 5.96 -26.83 -3.67
N GLU A 821 6.51 -27.54 -2.71
CA GLU A 821 6.41 -27.20 -1.30
C GLU A 821 7.33 -26.03 -0.93
N THR A 822 6.78 -25.06 -0.20
CA THR A 822 7.53 -23.99 0.44
C THR A 822 7.06 -23.86 1.90
N PRO A 823 7.91 -24.16 2.89
CA PRO A 823 7.52 -24.11 4.30
C PRO A 823 7.02 -22.75 4.75
N THR A 824 6.16 -22.74 5.76
CA THR A 824 5.64 -21.53 6.40
C THR A 824 6.49 -21.16 7.64
N GLY A 825 6.28 -19.94 8.16
CA GLY A 825 6.95 -19.50 9.39
C GLY A 825 6.67 -20.40 10.59
N SER A 826 5.45 -20.94 10.71
CA SER A 826 5.07 -21.85 11.80
C SER A 826 5.76 -23.21 11.75
N MET A 827 6.38 -23.58 10.62
CA MET A 827 7.13 -24.82 10.46
C MET A 827 8.59 -24.68 10.85
N VAL A 828 9.09 -23.45 11.04
CA VAL A 828 10.47 -23.21 11.44
C VAL A 828 10.70 -23.73 12.86
N GLY A 829 11.76 -24.50 13.04
CA GLY A 829 12.08 -25.11 14.35
C GLY A 829 11.34 -26.42 14.64
N SER A 830 10.36 -26.82 13.81
CA SER A 830 9.68 -28.12 13.96
C SER A 830 10.08 -29.09 12.84
N PRO A 831 10.98 -30.02 13.10
CA PRO A 831 11.43 -30.99 12.10
C PRO A 831 10.34 -32.00 11.70
N TYR A 832 9.30 -32.14 12.50
CA TYR A 832 8.16 -33.02 12.26
C TYR A 832 6.99 -32.29 11.57
N ALA A 833 7.03 -30.97 11.43
CA ALA A 833 6.05 -30.25 10.66
C ALA A 833 6.19 -30.63 9.17
N SER A 834 5.19 -31.28 8.62
CA SER A 834 5.10 -31.62 7.21
C SER A 834 4.22 -30.62 6.50
N PHE A 835 4.59 -30.29 5.27
CA PHE A 835 3.71 -29.53 4.36
C PHE A 835 2.47 -30.39 4.08
N PRO A 836 1.26 -29.82 4.06
CA PRO A 836 0.05 -30.57 3.76
C PRO A 836 0.13 -31.20 2.36
N ASP A 837 -0.43 -32.40 2.20
CA ASP A 837 -0.46 -33.10 0.93
C ASP A 837 -1.17 -32.28 -0.15
N ALA A 838 -0.56 -32.15 -1.34
CA ALA A 838 -1.07 -31.33 -2.43
C ALA A 838 -2.49 -31.75 -2.88
N LYS A 839 -2.79 -33.06 -2.83
CA LYS A 839 -4.11 -33.57 -3.16
C LYS A 839 -5.15 -33.15 -2.13
N GLN A 840 -4.83 -33.22 -0.84
CA GLN A 840 -5.71 -32.74 0.23
C GLN A 840 -5.95 -31.24 0.13
N LEU A 841 -4.94 -30.47 -0.26
CA LEU A 841 -5.06 -29.04 -0.47
C LEU A 841 -6.00 -28.72 -1.63
N ILE A 842 -5.83 -29.37 -2.79
CA ILE A 842 -6.69 -29.10 -3.96
C ILE A 842 -8.14 -29.60 -3.73
N ASP A 843 -8.33 -30.64 -2.90
CA ASP A 843 -9.65 -31.15 -2.55
C ASP A 843 -10.52 -30.11 -1.80
N ARG A 844 -9.92 -29.06 -1.21
CA ARG A 844 -10.67 -27.91 -0.70
C ARG A 844 -11.42 -27.14 -1.79
N ALA A 845 -10.92 -27.15 -3.00
CA ALA A 845 -11.56 -26.51 -4.15
C ALA A 845 -12.54 -27.46 -4.87
N ALA A 846 -12.67 -28.71 -4.42
CA ALA A 846 -13.59 -29.70 -5.00
C ALA A 846 -15.06 -29.20 -4.96
N GLY A 847 -15.77 -29.34 -6.07
CA GLY A 847 -17.12 -28.80 -6.26
C GLY A 847 -17.20 -27.27 -6.47
N LEU A 848 -16.07 -26.54 -6.35
CA LEU A 848 -15.99 -25.09 -6.59
C LEU A 848 -15.34 -24.75 -7.93
N THR A 849 -14.82 -25.75 -8.65
CA THR A 849 -14.07 -25.58 -9.90
C THR A 849 -14.56 -26.52 -10.97
N ASN A 850 -14.02 -26.40 -12.18
CA ASN A 850 -14.09 -27.41 -13.23
C ASN A 850 -12.95 -28.42 -12.97
N GLU A 851 -13.23 -29.42 -12.14
CA GLU A 851 -12.25 -30.36 -11.59
C GLU A 851 -11.46 -31.13 -12.66
N GLU A 852 -12.12 -31.51 -13.76
CA GLU A 852 -11.46 -32.21 -14.90
C GLU A 852 -10.41 -31.35 -15.61
N SER A 853 -10.45 -30.04 -15.41
CA SER A 853 -9.55 -29.07 -16.03
C SER A 853 -8.52 -28.50 -15.06
N ASN A 854 -8.56 -28.87 -13.77
CA ASN A 854 -7.54 -28.48 -12.81
C ASN A 854 -6.21 -29.19 -13.10
N PHE A 855 -5.10 -28.46 -12.90
CA PHE A 855 -3.78 -28.98 -13.22
C PHE A 855 -2.77 -28.59 -12.14
N LEU A 856 -2.02 -29.56 -11.63
CA LEU A 856 -0.90 -29.35 -10.73
C LEU A 856 0.41 -29.59 -11.47
N VAL A 857 1.42 -28.78 -11.19
CA VAL A 857 2.74 -28.84 -11.82
C VAL A 857 3.83 -28.56 -10.82
N ASP A 858 4.88 -29.38 -10.79
CA ASP A 858 6.08 -29.06 -10.01
C ASP A 858 6.92 -28.00 -10.73
N ALA A 859 6.58 -26.73 -10.47
CA ALA A 859 7.26 -25.60 -11.09
C ALA A 859 8.73 -25.47 -10.65
N LYS A 860 9.09 -25.89 -9.43
CA LYS A 860 10.47 -25.91 -8.95
C LYS A 860 11.33 -26.90 -9.74
N PHE A 861 10.79 -28.08 -9.98
CA PHE A 861 11.47 -29.11 -10.78
C PHE A 861 11.68 -28.60 -12.20
N LEU A 862 10.63 -28.12 -12.87
CA LEU A 862 10.73 -27.58 -14.22
C LEU A 862 11.74 -26.44 -14.34
N CYS A 863 11.79 -25.51 -13.41
CA CYS A 863 12.78 -24.43 -13.42
C CYS A 863 14.23 -24.88 -13.16
N LYS A 864 14.45 -26.07 -12.60
CA LYS A 864 15.80 -26.63 -12.44
C LYS A 864 16.26 -27.37 -13.69
N GLU A 865 15.34 -27.98 -14.46
CA GLU A 865 15.63 -28.69 -15.70
C GLU A 865 15.79 -27.73 -16.90
N LEU A 866 15.13 -26.57 -16.88
CA LEU A 866 15.26 -25.46 -17.84
C LEU A 866 16.46 -24.56 -17.53
#